data_6083ee7aaf4f0ad3bb9e3d09e7f1ed6c
#
_entry.id   6083ee7aaf4f0ad3bb9e3d09e7f1ed6c
#
_cell.length_a   1.000
_cell.length_b   1.000
_cell.length_c   1.000
_cell.angle_alpha   90.00
_cell.angle_beta   90.00
_cell.angle_gamma   90.00
#
_symmetry.space_group_name_H-M   'P 1'
#
loop_
_entity.id
_entity.type
_entity.pdbx_description
1 polymer ?
#
loop_
_entity_poly.entity_id
_entity_poly.type
_entity_poly.pdbx_seq_one_letter_code
_entity_poly.pdbx_strand_id
1 'polypeptide(L)'
;MKKAFILTQFMVLMAAASMLVAQPTSTWVFTGSDNRLHYKTDSQGNRIMDFSLAGYQGGGVALPVAPVVVTVNPSSGDDTANIQAAIDSVSQRTPNAAGIRGAVLLGPGTFDISATLSIATSGVVLRGSGSGSGGTVLNLTVSPHLALSVQGSGSWQTVGSSVSITDAYVPSGSVSFNVSDASGFSVGDSILIERPVTQPWIHFMGMDTLVSSTGTPQTWISAGTLIPTDRNITAISGNRITLDAPLADSFDATLLNPPGGAVVKYTFAGRIFQVGIEHLKVVGAAVNVDINSPQYLGVSLSAVQDGWMQDVVFQDTQNTVTIGNTARRLTLDNVHVTHTVVHTGDRMADFGISGTQIFVNKSSSDGTGEWPLLTQGRVTGPIVALNFNSSQQAGVGPHQRWAVGLLCDECTLPNAPNNVNGGATGINYSDRGNHGSGQGWAMGWGVAWNATTPFLVVQEPPGAHNWCIGCIGQESSGTEPGSGKPVPNGIFESLGAHVAPASLYLAQLKDRLGNAAIANIGYGDFSLSATPGSRTVTAGAATTYTVTVTPSGVFNDNLSLNVSGLPAGAQGTFSPASLASGNATLNISTSTTTPVGSSTLTITGTSGNLKHAIPLTLVVNARPVTSYEAEAAGNTFSGSTAPGACSGCSGGTKVRFIGNNATNFLTINNVNVSAAGSYVLTIYYVVSGTRSFSISVNGGTAIPFTVSGTTWNAPGTPVSVTIPLNAGNNTVKMFNNSAFAPDLDRITIQ
;
A
#
# COMPACT_ATOMS: atom_id res chain seq x y z
N MET A 1 -69.68 29.34 10.74
CA MET A 1 -68.50 30.23 10.82
C MET A 1 -67.32 29.39 11.34
N LYS A 2 -66.46 28.97 10.41
CA LYS A 2 -65.31 28.09 10.70
C LYS A 2 -64.06 28.98 10.99
N LYS A 3 -63.50 28.88 12.18
CA LYS A 3 -62.17 29.45 12.48
C LYS A 3 -61.13 28.36 12.31
N ALA A 4 -60.20 28.56 11.37
CA ALA A 4 -59.04 27.73 11.17
C ALA A 4 -57.96 28.07 12.22
N PHE A 5 -57.45 27.03 12.92
CA PHE A 5 -56.28 27.15 13.78
C PHE A 5 -55.06 26.76 12.91
N ILE A 6 -54.16 27.68 12.74
CA ILE A 6 -52.84 27.43 12.15
C ILE A 6 -51.89 27.06 13.28
N LEU A 7 -51.48 25.79 13.33
CA LEU A 7 -50.46 25.29 14.26
C LEU A 7 -49.10 25.45 13.58
N THR A 8 -48.30 26.40 14.06
CA THR A 8 -46.91 26.59 13.64
C THR A 8 -46.02 25.64 14.44
N GLN A 9 -45.56 24.55 13.82
CA GLN A 9 -44.56 23.68 14.41
C GLN A 9 -43.19 24.36 14.29
N PHE A 10 -42.63 24.76 15.42
CA PHE A 10 -41.19 25.08 15.56
C PHE A 10 -40.40 23.78 15.58
N MET A 11 -39.72 23.45 14.50
CA MET A 11 -38.75 22.36 14.43
C MET A 11 -37.44 22.87 15.04
N VAL A 12 -37.18 22.53 16.30
CA VAL A 12 -35.87 22.75 16.93
C VAL A 12 -34.92 21.71 16.35
N LEU A 13 -34.05 22.14 15.45
CA LEU A 13 -32.94 21.34 14.93
C LEU A 13 -31.86 21.28 16.04
N MET A 14 -31.87 20.25 16.88
CA MET A 14 -30.73 19.92 17.72
C MET A 14 -29.61 19.41 16.80
N ALA A 15 -28.66 20.28 16.45
CA ALA A 15 -27.37 19.89 15.97
C ALA A 15 -26.64 19.18 17.12
N ALA A 16 -26.67 17.85 17.16
CA ALA A 16 -25.76 17.08 17.99
C ALA A 16 -24.34 17.29 17.39
N ALA A 17 -23.62 18.27 17.91
CA ALA A 17 -22.19 18.32 17.75
C ALA A 17 -21.64 17.08 18.46
N SER A 18 -21.32 16.01 17.73
CA SER A 18 -20.49 14.95 18.25
C SER A 18 -19.15 15.59 18.63
N MET A 19 -18.97 15.84 19.91
CA MET A 19 -17.62 16.13 20.43
C MET A 19 -16.79 14.90 20.06
N LEU A 20 -15.84 15.06 19.16
CA LEU A 20 -14.76 14.08 19.01
C LEU A 20 -14.02 14.08 20.35
N VAL A 21 -14.36 13.13 21.21
CA VAL A 21 -13.54 12.84 22.39
C VAL A 21 -12.25 12.28 21.81
N ALA A 22 -11.14 12.99 22.03
CA ALA A 22 -9.82 12.49 21.61
C ALA A 22 -9.61 11.11 22.23
N GLN A 23 -9.18 10.13 21.44
CA GLN A 23 -8.85 8.80 21.95
C GLN A 23 -7.80 8.94 23.07
N PRO A 24 -7.93 8.19 24.16
CA PRO A 24 -6.90 8.17 25.19
C PRO A 24 -5.57 7.71 24.57
N THR A 25 -4.48 8.25 25.04
CA THR A 25 -3.13 7.85 24.59
C THR A 25 -2.60 6.80 25.54
N SER A 26 -2.02 5.71 25.02
CA SER A 26 -1.35 4.71 25.86
C SER A 26 -0.18 5.32 26.62
N THR A 27 0.06 4.82 27.82
CA THR A 27 1.26 5.16 28.61
C THR A 27 2.43 4.23 28.34
N TRP A 28 2.21 3.09 27.70
CA TRP A 28 3.25 2.11 27.39
C TRP A 28 3.97 2.38 26.06
N VAL A 29 3.21 2.74 25.01
CA VAL A 29 3.78 3.18 23.74
C VAL A 29 2.94 4.36 23.23
N PHE A 30 3.57 5.52 23.07
CA PHE A 30 2.90 6.75 22.69
C PHE A 30 3.77 7.63 21.80
N THR A 31 3.12 8.48 21.02
CA THR A 31 3.82 9.47 20.20
C THR A 31 4.19 10.67 21.07
N GLY A 32 5.48 11.00 21.15
CA GLY A 32 6.00 12.14 21.85
C GLY A 32 5.82 13.46 21.10
N SER A 33 6.23 14.56 21.70
CA SER A 33 6.21 15.90 21.09
C SER A 33 7.19 16.05 19.92
N ASP A 34 8.14 15.13 19.79
CA ASP A 34 9.09 15.00 18.67
C ASP A 34 8.53 14.19 17.50
N ASN A 35 7.26 13.77 17.56
CA ASN A 35 6.57 12.89 16.62
C ASN A 35 7.20 11.50 16.49
N ARG A 36 8.01 11.07 17.47
CA ARG A 36 8.58 9.72 17.56
C ARG A 36 7.83 8.89 18.58
N LEU A 37 7.92 7.56 18.45
CA LEU A 37 7.36 6.67 19.47
C LEU A 37 8.27 6.58 20.68
N HIS A 38 7.67 6.73 21.84
CA HIS A 38 8.29 6.55 23.14
C HIS A 38 7.75 5.29 23.81
N TYR A 39 8.63 4.58 24.50
CA TYR A 39 8.34 3.31 25.16
C TYR A 39 8.60 3.42 26.65
N LYS A 40 7.57 3.11 27.46
CA LYS A 40 7.73 2.93 28.90
C LYS A 40 8.49 1.62 29.15
N THR A 41 9.38 1.65 30.13
CA THR A 41 10.07 0.46 30.65
C THR A 41 9.63 0.16 32.07
N ASP A 42 9.70 -1.09 32.47
CA ASP A 42 9.64 -1.47 33.89
C ASP A 42 10.99 -1.18 34.60
N SER A 43 11.10 -1.58 35.86
CA SER A 43 12.31 -1.35 36.67
C SER A 43 13.55 -2.14 36.19
N GLN A 44 13.36 -3.19 35.39
CA GLN A 44 14.42 -4.02 34.80
C GLN A 44 14.75 -3.61 33.36
N GLY A 45 14.02 -2.64 32.80
CA GLY A 45 14.20 -2.15 31.43
C GLY A 45 13.38 -2.91 30.38
N ASN A 46 12.52 -3.85 30.78
CA ASN A 46 11.62 -4.54 29.86
C ASN A 46 10.58 -3.56 29.29
N ARG A 47 10.21 -3.74 28.03
CA ARG A 47 9.25 -2.90 27.33
C ARG A 47 8.47 -3.69 26.29
N ILE A 48 7.37 -3.13 25.84
CA ILE A 48 6.73 -3.58 24.61
C ILE A 48 7.75 -3.46 23.48
N MET A 49 8.03 -4.56 22.77
CA MET A 49 9.05 -4.57 21.73
C MET A 49 8.58 -3.90 20.45
N ASP A 50 9.51 -3.62 19.55
CA ASP A 50 9.19 -3.19 18.18
C ASP A 50 8.77 -4.40 17.34
N PHE A 51 7.48 -4.49 17.06
CA PHE A 51 6.86 -5.53 16.24
C PHE A 51 6.99 -5.27 14.73
N SER A 52 7.35 -4.05 14.31
CA SER A 52 7.37 -3.66 12.90
C SER A 52 8.35 -4.46 12.03
N LEU A 53 9.17 -5.27 12.67
CA LEU A 53 10.16 -6.16 12.04
C LEU A 53 9.59 -7.56 11.71
N ALA A 54 8.29 -7.79 11.93
CA ALA A 54 7.57 -8.96 11.42
C ALA A 54 7.19 -8.77 9.94
N GLY A 55 7.26 -9.84 9.18
CA GLY A 55 6.86 -9.87 7.78
C GLY A 55 8.02 -9.99 6.78
N TYR A 56 7.65 -10.06 5.52
CA TYR A 56 8.56 -10.18 4.38
C TYR A 56 9.69 -9.15 4.47
N GLN A 57 10.94 -9.63 4.32
CA GLN A 57 12.18 -8.83 4.44
C GLN A 57 12.29 -7.97 5.71
N GLY A 58 11.61 -8.35 6.81
CA GLY A 58 11.64 -7.60 8.07
C GLY A 58 10.61 -6.48 8.14
N GLY A 59 9.52 -6.58 7.39
CA GLY A 59 8.35 -5.71 7.46
C GLY A 59 8.46 -4.39 6.68
N GLY A 60 7.35 -3.93 6.13
CA GLY A 60 7.23 -2.67 5.41
C GLY A 60 7.75 -2.68 3.97
N VAL A 61 8.11 -3.85 3.45
CA VAL A 61 8.56 -4.03 2.08
C VAL A 61 7.40 -4.56 1.24
N ALA A 62 7.18 -3.99 0.06
CA ALA A 62 6.16 -4.44 -0.88
C ALA A 62 6.45 -5.87 -1.34
N LEU A 63 5.41 -6.70 -1.44
CA LEU A 63 5.54 -8.04 -1.98
C LEU A 63 5.92 -7.94 -3.48
N PRO A 64 6.88 -8.75 -3.95
CA PRO A 64 7.34 -8.64 -5.33
C PRO A 64 6.30 -9.20 -6.32
N VAL A 65 6.19 -8.59 -7.48
CA VAL A 65 5.37 -9.09 -8.59
C VAL A 65 6.23 -9.97 -9.48
N ALA A 66 6.11 -11.31 -9.32
CA ALA A 66 6.86 -12.25 -10.15
C ALA A 66 6.30 -12.28 -11.60
N PRO A 67 7.16 -12.26 -12.64
CA PRO A 67 6.70 -12.40 -14.01
C PRO A 67 6.10 -13.79 -14.25
N VAL A 68 4.96 -13.87 -14.93
CA VAL A 68 4.37 -15.14 -15.38
C VAL A 68 5.25 -15.75 -16.47
N VAL A 69 5.69 -16.98 -16.29
CA VAL A 69 6.58 -17.69 -17.23
C VAL A 69 6.01 -19.01 -17.73
N VAL A 70 5.02 -19.55 -17.03
CA VAL A 70 4.26 -20.75 -17.41
C VAL A 70 2.79 -20.50 -17.04
N THR A 71 1.86 -20.93 -17.90
CA THR A 71 0.43 -20.91 -17.61
C THR A 71 -0.10 -22.35 -17.72
N VAL A 72 -0.89 -22.78 -16.74
CA VAL A 72 -1.61 -24.06 -16.72
C VAL A 72 -3.11 -23.76 -16.69
N ASN A 73 -3.87 -24.43 -17.55
CA ASN A 73 -5.34 -24.36 -17.52
C ASN A 73 -5.90 -25.67 -16.95
N PRO A 74 -7.08 -25.65 -16.32
CA PRO A 74 -7.68 -26.85 -15.76
C PRO A 74 -8.01 -27.87 -16.85
N SER A 75 -7.79 -29.15 -16.56
CA SER A 75 -8.17 -30.27 -17.41
C SER A 75 -9.50 -30.91 -16.98
N SER A 76 -9.94 -31.97 -17.64
CA SER A 76 -11.13 -32.74 -17.24
C SER A 76 -10.79 -33.85 -16.21
N GLY A 77 -9.57 -33.91 -15.70
CA GLY A 77 -9.11 -34.93 -14.76
C GLY A 77 -8.18 -34.38 -13.70
N ASP A 78 -7.38 -35.25 -13.11
CA ASP A 78 -6.39 -34.86 -12.10
C ASP A 78 -5.28 -33.97 -12.69
N ASP A 79 -5.16 -32.77 -12.16
CA ASP A 79 -4.21 -31.75 -12.60
C ASP A 79 -2.92 -31.73 -11.78
N THR A 80 -2.79 -32.58 -10.78
CA THR A 80 -1.64 -32.61 -9.86
C THR A 80 -0.31 -32.65 -10.62
N ALA A 81 -0.17 -33.61 -11.56
CA ALA A 81 1.06 -33.81 -12.30
C ALA A 81 1.37 -32.62 -13.24
N ASN A 82 0.34 -32.01 -13.85
CA ASN A 82 0.49 -30.89 -14.75
C ASN A 82 0.99 -29.65 -14.01
N ILE A 83 0.42 -29.36 -12.84
CA ILE A 83 0.82 -28.20 -12.02
C ILE A 83 2.22 -28.45 -11.45
N GLN A 84 2.50 -29.66 -10.95
CA GLN A 84 3.83 -29.99 -10.41
C GLN A 84 4.90 -29.84 -11.48
N ALA A 85 4.68 -30.34 -12.70
CA ALA A 85 5.62 -30.20 -13.81
C ALA A 85 5.88 -28.73 -14.17
N ALA A 86 4.86 -27.87 -14.09
CA ALA A 86 5.02 -26.42 -14.28
C ALA A 86 5.87 -25.79 -13.16
N ILE A 87 5.64 -26.16 -11.90
CA ILE A 87 6.45 -25.73 -10.75
C ILE A 87 7.92 -26.16 -10.95
N ASP A 88 8.14 -27.41 -11.33
CA ASP A 88 9.47 -27.98 -11.57
C ASP A 88 10.19 -27.28 -12.73
N SER A 89 9.47 -26.96 -13.79
CA SER A 89 9.98 -26.20 -14.93
C SER A 89 10.46 -24.80 -14.52
N VAL A 90 9.68 -24.08 -13.70
CA VAL A 90 10.08 -22.78 -13.19
C VAL A 90 11.26 -22.91 -12.22
N SER A 91 11.32 -23.98 -11.45
CA SER A 91 12.42 -24.28 -10.52
C SER A 91 13.77 -24.42 -11.20
N GLN A 92 13.81 -24.82 -12.47
CA GLN A 92 15.03 -24.96 -13.26
C GLN A 92 15.51 -23.64 -13.88
N ARG A 93 14.72 -22.57 -13.85
CA ARG A 93 15.10 -21.29 -14.45
C ARG A 93 16.16 -20.58 -13.62
N THR A 94 17.00 -19.78 -14.28
CA THR A 94 17.91 -18.87 -13.57
C THR A 94 17.12 -17.75 -12.90
N PRO A 95 17.32 -17.47 -11.60
CA PRO A 95 16.65 -16.37 -10.94
C PRO A 95 17.14 -15.02 -11.48
N ASN A 96 16.27 -14.02 -11.45
CA ASN A 96 16.65 -12.64 -11.72
C ASN A 96 17.45 -12.02 -10.53
N ALA A 97 17.84 -10.75 -10.64
CA ALA A 97 18.60 -10.05 -9.59
C ALA A 97 17.90 -9.98 -8.23
N ALA A 98 16.56 -10.07 -8.20
CA ALA A 98 15.76 -10.12 -6.97
C ALA A 98 15.60 -11.55 -6.41
N GLY A 99 16.20 -12.55 -7.04
CA GLY A 99 16.09 -13.95 -6.63
C GLY A 99 14.82 -14.65 -7.13
N ILE A 100 14.03 -14.02 -7.99
CA ILE A 100 12.76 -14.55 -8.54
C ILE A 100 13.02 -15.33 -9.84
N ARG A 101 12.51 -16.56 -9.94
CA ARG A 101 12.56 -17.42 -11.13
C ARG A 101 11.34 -17.23 -12.04
N GLY A 102 10.20 -16.91 -11.45
CA GLY A 102 8.95 -16.63 -12.14
C GLY A 102 7.73 -17.18 -11.43
N ALA A 103 6.56 -16.86 -11.98
CA ALA A 103 5.29 -17.40 -11.53
C ALA A 103 4.75 -18.45 -12.48
N VAL A 104 4.23 -19.56 -11.91
CA VAL A 104 3.28 -20.44 -12.55
C VAL A 104 1.90 -19.81 -12.38
N LEU A 105 1.26 -19.41 -13.48
CA LEU A 105 -0.11 -18.93 -13.48
C LEU A 105 -1.08 -20.09 -13.70
N LEU A 106 -1.97 -20.30 -12.77
CA LEU A 106 -3.13 -21.19 -12.94
C LEU A 106 -4.28 -20.37 -13.51
N GLY A 107 -4.81 -20.77 -14.65
CA GLY A 107 -5.96 -20.14 -15.29
C GLY A 107 -7.21 -20.19 -14.42
N PRO A 108 -8.27 -19.47 -14.80
CA PRO A 108 -9.55 -19.55 -14.09
C PRO A 108 -10.19 -20.93 -14.25
N GLY A 109 -10.83 -21.43 -13.21
CA GLY A 109 -11.54 -22.71 -13.17
C GLY A 109 -11.09 -23.61 -12.02
N THR A 110 -11.57 -24.85 -12.02
CA THR A 110 -11.31 -25.83 -10.98
C THR A 110 -10.28 -26.84 -11.43
N PHE A 111 -9.24 -27.02 -10.66
CA PHE A 111 -8.18 -28.02 -10.81
C PHE A 111 -8.40 -29.11 -9.76
N ASP A 112 -8.63 -30.34 -10.16
CA ASP A 112 -8.69 -31.48 -9.24
C ASP A 112 -7.28 -31.90 -8.85
N ILE A 113 -7.01 -31.96 -7.54
CA ILE A 113 -5.69 -32.26 -6.98
C ILE A 113 -5.78 -33.48 -6.10
N SER A 114 -5.11 -34.56 -6.49
CA SER A 114 -5.11 -35.85 -5.78
C SER A 114 -3.91 -36.07 -4.84
N ALA A 115 -2.89 -35.20 -4.90
CA ALA A 115 -1.70 -35.27 -4.07
C ALA A 115 -1.09 -33.87 -3.83
N THR A 116 -0.16 -33.80 -2.88
CA THR A 116 0.51 -32.57 -2.48
C THR A 116 1.30 -31.93 -3.63
N LEU A 117 1.06 -30.63 -3.86
CA LEU A 117 1.90 -29.79 -4.71
C LEU A 117 3.08 -29.25 -3.90
N SER A 118 4.29 -29.31 -4.43
CA SER A 118 5.52 -29.01 -3.69
C SER A 118 6.32 -27.88 -4.36
N ILE A 119 6.69 -26.87 -3.56
CA ILE A 119 7.65 -25.82 -3.93
C ILE A 119 8.87 -25.99 -3.01
N ALA A 120 9.99 -26.47 -3.58
CA ALA A 120 11.22 -26.74 -2.84
C ALA A 120 12.42 -25.87 -3.32
N THR A 121 12.17 -24.89 -4.17
CA THR A 121 13.20 -24.05 -4.79
C THR A 121 12.88 -22.57 -4.58
N SER A 122 13.91 -21.78 -4.23
CA SER A 122 13.78 -20.33 -4.09
C SER A 122 13.30 -19.65 -5.39
N GLY A 123 12.54 -18.56 -5.27
CA GLY A 123 12.15 -17.72 -6.40
C GLY A 123 10.96 -18.21 -7.20
N VAL A 124 10.26 -19.24 -6.76
CA VAL A 124 9.07 -19.82 -7.44
C VAL A 124 7.81 -19.28 -6.81
N VAL A 125 6.89 -18.80 -7.65
CA VAL A 125 5.57 -18.30 -7.21
C VAL A 125 4.48 -19.13 -7.87
N LEU A 126 3.54 -19.66 -7.09
CA LEU A 126 2.30 -20.26 -7.57
C LEU A 126 1.20 -19.20 -7.50
N ARG A 127 0.65 -18.81 -8.65
CA ARG A 127 -0.35 -17.75 -8.75
C ARG A 127 -1.60 -18.26 -9.45
N GLY A 128 -2.76 -18.07 -8.84
CA GLY A 128 -4.06 -18.24 -9.48
C GLY A 128 -4.53 -16.98 -10.22
N SER A 129 -5.70 -17.07 -10.81
CA SER A 129 -6.39 -16.00 -11.53
C SER A 129 -7.39 -15.24 -10.64
N GLY A 130 -7.33 -15.44 -9.33
CA GLY A 130 -8.19 -14.85 -8.29
C GLY A 130 -8.69 -15.91 -7.31
N SER A 131 -8.94 -15.50 -6.06
CA SER A 131 -9.49 -16.35 -5.00
C SER A 131 -11.02 -16.37 -4.94
N GLY A 132 -11.68 -15.43 -5.66
CA GLY A 132 -13.13 -15.26 -5.69
C GLY A 132 -13.84 -16.06 -6.77
N SER A 133 -15.12 -15.76 -6.98
CA SER A 133 -15.96 -16.38 -8.01
C SER A 133 -15.37 -16.17 -9.40
N GLY A 134 -15.21 -17.27 -10.15
CA GLY A 134 -14.58 -17.24 -11.48
C GLY A 134 -13.04 -17.20 -11.47
N GLY A 135 -12.41 -17.29 -10.32
CA GLY A 135 -10.97 -17.41 -10.17
C GLY A 135 -10.46 -18.85 -10.26
N THR A 136 -9.33 -19.12 -9.62
CA THR A 136 -8.69 -20.44 -9.57
C THR A 136 -9.08 -21.20 -8.32
N VAL A 137 -9.56 -22.44 -8.46
CA VAL A 137 -9.88 -23.34 -7.36
C VAL A 137 -9.03 -24.61 -7.45
N LEU A 138 -8.26 -24.91 -6.40
CA LEU A 138 -7.63 -26.21 -6.18
C LEU A 138 -8.59 -27.06 -5.36
N ASN A 139 -9.23 -28.04 -5.99
CA ASN A 139 -10.17 -28.95 -5.36
C ASN A 139 -9.45 -30.23 -4.95
N LEU A 140 -9.36 -30.49 -3.63
CA LEU A 140 -8.65 -31.65 -3.09
C LEU A 140 -9.51 -32.91 -3.22
N THR A 141 -8.98 -33.93 -3.89
CA THR A 141 -9.73 -35.15 -4.25
C THR A 141 -9.05 -36.42 -3.74
N VAL A 142 -9.69 -37.55 -3.95
CA VAL A 142 -9.23 -38.91 -3.64
C VAL A 142 -9.11 -39.18 -2.13
N SER A 143 -7.95 -39.06 -1.55
CA SER A 143 -7.70 -39.29 -0.10
C SER A 143 -7.16 -38.03 0.56
N PRO A 144 -7.43 -37.83 1.85
CA PRO A 144 -6.92 -36.70 2.60
C PRO A 144 -5.37 -36.55 2.47
N HIS A 145 -4.93 -35.36 2.09
CA HIS A 145 -3.52 -35.00 1.92
C HIS A 145 -3.31 -33.51 2.18
N LEU A 146 -2.05 -33.09 2.25
CA LEU A 146 -1.65 -31.68 2.29
C LEU A 146 -1.79 -31.09 0.88
N ALA A 147 -2.48 -29.96 0.73
CA ALA A 147 -2.62 -29.30 -0.58
C ALA A 147 -1.29 -28.76 -1.10
N LEU A 148 -0.59 -27.97 -0.28
CA LEU A 148 0.61 -27.23 -0.68
C LEU A 148 1.74 -27.43 0.35
N SER A 149 2.91 -27.90 -0.11
CA SER A 149 4.14 -27.94 0.67
C SER A 149 5.13 -26.92 0.12
N VAL A 150 5.44 -25.88 0.90
CA VAL A 150 6.50 -24.91 0.60
C VAL A 150 7.63 -25.19 1.58
N GLN A 151 8.59 -25.99 1.15
CA GLN A 151 9.57 -26.54 2.07
C GLN A 151 10.97 -26.58 1.47
N GLY A 152 11.90 -25.88 2.16
CA GLY A 152 13.33 -26.08 1.97
C GLY A 152 13.79 -27.40 2.60
N SER A 153 15.08 -27.61 2.71
CA SER A 153 15.68 -28.81 3.27
C SER A 153 16.69 -28.50 4.38
N GLY A 154 16.94 -29.46 5.26
CA GLY A 154 17.91 -29.33 6.34
C GLY A 154 17.40 -28.48 7.53
N SER A 155 18.35 -28.01 8.32
CA SER A 155 18.14 -27.21 9.52
C SER A 155 19.35 -26.31 9.78
N TRP A 156 19.31 -25.53 10.86
CA TRP A 156 20.48 -24.77 11.32
C TRP A 156 21.68 -25.69 11.55
N GLN A 157 22.80 -25.35 10.94
CA GLN A 157 24.10 -25.99 11.16
C GLN A 157 25.00 -24.99 11.86
N THR A 158 25.28 -25.21 13.16
CA THR A 158 26.13 -24.27 13.94
C THR A 158 27.55 -24.26 13.43
N VAL A 159 28.18 -23.08 13.48
CA VAL A 159 29.55 -22.84 13.05
C VAL A 159 30.36 -22.32 14.23
N GLY A 160 31.36 -23.05 14.64
CA GLY A 160 32.16 -22.73 15.82
C GLY A 160 31.46 -23.09 17.15
N SER A 161 31.99 -22.55 18.22
CA SER A 161 31.45 -22.72 19.58
C SER A 161 30.49 -21.58 19.94
N SER A 162 29.52 -21.86 20.79
CA SER A 162 28.66 -20.82 21.37
C SER A 162 29.46 -19.89 22.28
N VAL A 163 29.14 -18.59 22.20
CA VAL A 163 29.75 -17.50 22.97
C VAL A 163 28.74 -17.00 24.00
N SER A 164 29.14 -16.92 25.27
CA SER A 164 28.23 -16.56 26.37
C SER A 164 27.81 -15.12 26.32
N ILE A 165 26.53 -14.82 26.62
CA ILE A 165 26.04 -13.49 26.96
C ILE A 165 26.54 -13.13 28.36
N THR A 166 27.08 -11.92 28.49
CA THR A 166 27.75 -11.45 29.74
C THR A 166 26.92 -10.47 30.55
N ASP A 167 25.84 -9.95 30.00
CA ASP A 167 24.93 -9.06 30.73
C ASP A 167 24.27 -9.85 31.87
N ALA A 168 24.18 -9.25 33.05
CA ALA A 168 23.47 -9.85 34.17
C ALA A 168 21.96 -9.97 33.89
N TYR A 169 21.44 -9.05 33.11
CA TYR A 169 20.06 -9.06 32.63
C TYR A 169 19.97 -8.44 31.23
N VAL A 170 19.36 -9.14 30.27
CA VAL A 170 18.99 -8.59 28.97
C VAL A 170 17.48 -8.41 28.95
N PRO A 171 16.97 -7.18 28.91
CA PRO A 171 15.53 -6.94 28.95
C PRO A 171 14.81 -7.44 27.68
N SER A 172 13.54 -7.84 27.83
CA SER A 172 12.62 -8.04 26.69
C SER A 172 12.48 -6.72 25.91
N GLY A 173 12.47 -6.80 24.58
CA GLY A 173 12.49 -5.66 23.67
C GLY A 173 13.88 -5.11 23.35
N SER A 174 14.95 -5.70 23.88
CA SER A 174 16.34 -5.31 23.56
C SER A 174 16.72 -5.73 22.14
N VAL A 175 17.43 -4.85 21.43
CA VAL A 175 18.02 -5.11 20.12
C VAL A 175 19.52 -5.42 20.20
N SER A 176 20.11 -5.37 21.38
CA SER A 176 21.56 -5.59 21.56
C SER A 176 21.90 -6.09 22.95
N PHE A 177 23.01 -6.81 23.07
CA PHE A 177 23.56 -7.34 24.31
C PHE A 177 25.07 -7.53 24.18
N ASN A 178 25.76 -7.76 25.31
CA ASN A 178 27.21 -8.02 25.35
C ASN A 178 27.47 -9.53 25.38
N VAL A 179 28.54 -9.93 24.70
CA VAL A 179 29.05 -11.30 24.71
C VAL A 179 30.49 -11.34 25.26
N SER A 180 30.96 -12.51 25.66
CA SER A 180 32.30 -12.67 26.20
C SER A 180 33.39 -12.40 25.16
N ASP A 181 33.15 -12.72 23.90
CA ASP A 181 34.05 -12.45 22.76
C ASP A 181 33.24 -12.34 21.46
N ALA A 182 33.28 -11.18 20.82
CA ALA A 182 32.63 -10.95 19.52
C ALA A 182 33.54 -11.11 18.32
N SER A 183 34.83 -11.46 18.51
CA SER A 183 35.83 -11.49 17.44
C SER A 183 35.54 -12.54 16.34
N GLY A 184 34.76 -13.57 16.64
CA GLY A 184 34.32 -14.61 15.70
C GLY A 184 33.12 -14.22 14.84
N PHE A 185 32.51 -13.07 15.08
CA PHE A 185 31.30 -12.62 14.39
C PHE A 185 31.57 -11.45 13.44
N SER A 186 30.73 -11.33 12.44
CA SER A 186 30.73 -10.23 11.47
C SER A 186 29.31 -9.69 11.25
N VAL A 187 29.20 -8.42 10.84
CA VAL A 187 27.92 -7.86 10.41
C VAL A 187 27.42 -8.65 9.20
N GLY A 188 26.12 -9.04 9.25
CA GLY A 188 25.47 -9.91 8.27
C GLY A 188 25.43 -11.38 8.66
N ASP A 189 26.20 -11.80 9.66
CA ASP A 189 26.12 -13.20 10.13
C ASP A 189 24.73 -13.56 10.63
N SER A 190 24.32 -14.77 10.29
CA SER A 190 23.13 -15.42 10.86
C SER A 190 23.51 -16.13 12.16
N ILE A 191 22.78 -15.84 13.21
CA ILE A 191 23.05 -16.35 14.57
C ILE A 191 21.79 -16.93 15.22
N LEU A 192 22.00 -17.93 16.07
CA LEU A 192 21.02 -18.35 17.07
C LEU A 192 21.40 -17.74 18.41
N ILE A 193 20.46 -17.05 19.03
CA ILE A 193 20.55 -16.67 20.43
C ILE A 193 19.86 -17.76 21.22
N GLU A 194 20.61 -18.50 22.00
CA GLU A 194 20.17 -19.69 22.70
C GLU A 194 19.84 -19.36 24.15
N ARG A 195 18.54 -19.47 24.51
CA ARG A 195 18.06 -19.30 25.87
C ARG A 195 17.91 -20.69 26.52
N PRO A 196 18.72 -21.05 27.53
CA PRO A 196 18.59 -22.35 28.18
C PRO A 196 17.35 -22.38 29.07
N VAL A 197 16.71 -23.54 29.10
CA VAL A 197 15.73 -23.91 30.12
C VAL A 197 16.47 -24.55 31.27
N THR A 198 16.46 -23.93 32.44
CA THR A 198 17.16 -24.40 33.64
C THR A 198 16.17 -24.85 34.69
N GLN A 199 16.60 -25.68 35.62
CA GLN A 199 15.74 -26.09 36.74
C GLN A 199 15.35 -24.88 37.65
N PRO A 200 16.27 -23.93 37.97
CA PRO A 200 15.89 -22.70 38.67
C PRO A 200 14.78 -21.88 37.96
N TRP A 201 14.85 -21.77 36.61
CA TRP A 201 13.81 -21.08 35.86
C TRP A 201 12.47 -21.82 35.86
N ILE A 202 12.47 -23.16 35.70
CA ILE A 202 11.26 -23.98 35.79
C ILE A 202 10.59 -23.82 37.17
N HIS A 203 11.40 -23.84 38.24
CA HIS A 203 10.92 -23.62 39.61
C HIS A 203 10.36 -22.21 39.82
N PHE A 204 11.06 -21.18 39.33
CA PHE A 204 10.62 -19.79 39.38
C PHE A 204 9.27 -19.59 38.66
N MET A 205 9.04 -20.27 37.54
CA MET A 205 7.79 -20.27 36.83
C MET A 205 6.67 -21.10 37.49
N GLY A 206 6.97 -21.84 38.54
CA GLY A 206 6.01 -22.73 39.21
C GLY A 206 5.67 -24.00 38.43
N MET A 207 6.49 -24.37 37.46
CA MET A 207 6.20 -25.46 36.51
C MET A 207 6.84 -26.81 36.85
N ASP A 208 7.50 -26.94 37.98
CA ASP A 208 8.18 -28.15 38.46
C ASP A 208 7.22 -29.21 39.04
N THR A 209 5.98 -28.83 39.33
CA THR A 209 4.92 -29.74 39.83
C THR A 209 3.77 -29.93 38.85
N LEU A 210 4.00 -29.63 37.58
CA LEU A 210 2.98 -29.69 36.53
C LEU A 210 2.53 -31.15 36.29
N VAL A 211 1.25 -31.31 36.03
CA VAL A 211 0.65 -32.61 35.64
C VAL A 211 -0.16 -32.45 34.35
N SER A 212 -0.42 -33.55 33.66
CA SER A 212 -1.37 -33.58 32.53
C SER A 212 -2.82 -33.51 33.00
N SER A 213 -3.78 -33.41 32.09
CA SER A 213 -5.21 -33.51 32.37
C SER A 213 -5.61 -34.87 32.97
N THR A 214 -4.81 -35.91 32.76
CA THR A 214 -4.98 -37.24 33.34
C THR A 214 -4.24 -37.43 34.67
N GLY A 215 -3.62 -36.39 35.23
CA GLY A 215 -2.87 -36.43 36.47
C GLY A 215 -1.47 -37.00 36.34
N THR A 216 -0.98 -37.26 35.13
CA THR A 216 0.39 -37.78 34.93
C THR A 216 1.38 -36.61 35.11
N PRO A 217 2.44 -36.79 35.96
CA PRO A 217 3.50 -35.79 36.09
C PRO A 217 4.11 -35.44 34.73
N GLN A 218 4.29 -34.14 34.49
CA GLN A 218 4.82 -33.62 33.27
C GLN A 218 6.02 -32.72 33.52
N THR A 219 6.97 -32.77 32.60
CA THR A 219 7.97 -31.72 32.50
C THR A 219 7.46 -30.66 31.55
N TRP A 220 7.21 -29.45 32.03
CA TRP A 220 6.75 -28.33 31.22
C TRP A 220 7.61 -28.13 29.95
N ILE A 221 8.87 -27.74 30.14
CA ILE A 221 9.94 -27.80 29.14
C ILE A 221 11.13 -28.43 29.83
N SER A 222 11.71 -29.48 29.29
CA SER A 222 12.79 -30.20 29.92
C SER A 222 13.99 -29.30 30.16
N ALA A 223 14.55 -29.35 31.38
CA ALA A 223 15.80 -28.68 31.68
C ALA A 223 16.92 -29.15 30.73
N GLY A 224 17.75 -28.23 30.29
CA GLY A 224 18.76 -28.43 29.24
C GLY A 224 18.25 -28.18 27.82
N THR A 225 16.93 -27.97 27.61
CA THR A 225 16.41 -27.51 26.32
C THR A 225 16.96 -26.12 26.03
N LEU A 226 17.39 -25.88 24.78
CA LEU A 226 17.71 -24.55 24.28
C LEU A 226 16.52 -24.01 23.46
N ILE A 227 16.09 -22.79 23.74
CA ILE A 227 15.09 -22.07 22.95
C ILE A 227 15.84 -21.12 22.02
N PRO A 228 15.97 -21.44 20.72
CA PRO A 228 16.74 -20.63 19.78
C PRO A 228 15.91 -19.44 19.28
N THR A 229 16.54 -18.27 19.23
CA THR A 229 16.02 -17.09 18.53
C THR A 229 16.90 -16.81 17.30
N ASP A 230 16.33 -16.93 16.12
CA ASP A 230 17.00 -16.77 14.83
C ASP A 230 17.06 -15.29 14.43
N ARG A 231 18.27 -14.73 14.33
CA ARG A 231 18.52 -13.30 14.01
C ARG A 231 19.74 -13.12 13.08
N ASN A 232 19.86 -11.91 12.53
CA ASN A 232 21.10 -11.48 11.87
C ASN A 232 21.77 -10.36 12.67
N ILE A 233 23.08 -10.30 12.60
CA ILE A 233 23.87 -9.22 13.19
C ILE A 233 23.84 -8.01 12.26
N THR A 234 23.45 -6.84 12.80
CA THR A 234 23.43 -5.57 12.06
C THR A 234 24.54 -4.62 12.44
N ALA A 235 25.10 -4.74 13.64
CA ALA A 235 26.27 -3.99 14.08
C ALA A 235 27.04 -4.73 15.18
N ILE A 236 28.34 -4.46 15.28
CA ILE A 236 29.21 -4.92 16.35
C ILE A 236 30.04 -3.73 16.84
N SER A 237 30.10 -3.53 18.16
CA SER A 237 30.93 -2.49 18.80
C SER A 237 31.61 -3.07 20.05
N GLY A 238 32.92 -3.37 19.94
CA GLY A 238 33.60 -4.16 20.94
C GLY A 238 32.95 -5.54 21.07
N ASN A 239 32.53 -5.93 22.26
CA ASN A 239 31.80 -7.17 22.52
C ASN A 239 30.27 -7.02 22.49
N ARG A 240 29.75 -5.86 22.05
CA ARG A 240 28.32 -5.61 21.93
C ARG A 240 27.83 -5.95 20.54
N ILE A 241 26.88 -6.89 20.46
CA ILE A 241 26.20 -7.32 19.21
C ILE A 241 24.84 -6.62 19.13
N THR A 242 24.50 -6.12 17.95
CA THR A 242 23.18 -5.57 17.62
C THR A 242 22.45 -6.44 16.59
N LEU A 243 21.17 -6.68 16.78
CA LEU A 243 20.32 -7.59 16.04
C LEU A 243 19.46 -6.87 14.99
N ASP A 244 19.01 -7.64 14.00
CA ASP A 244 18.03 -7.20 12.98
C ASP A 244 16.59 -7.09 13.50
N ALA A 245 16.27 -7.75 14.62
CA ALA A 245 14.98 -7.63 15.32
C ALA A 245 15.16 -7.85 16.82
N PRO A 246 14.31 -7.25 17.68
CA PRO A 246 14.46 -7.35 19.14
C PRO A 246 14.26 -8.76 19.64
N LEU A 247 14.80 -9.02 20.84
CA LEU A 247 14.51 -10.20 21.64
C LEU A 247 13.10 -10.06 22.23
N ALA A 248 12.30 -11.09 22.07
CA ALA A 248 10.96 -11.13 22.66
C ALA A 248 10.98 -11.56 24.13
N ASP A 249 11.98 -12.33 24.56
CA ASP A 249 12.15 -12.80 25.93
C ASP A 249 13.28 -12.07 26.64
N SER A 250 13.26 -12.08 27.98
CA SER A 250 14.34 -11.58 28.84
C SER A 250 15.35 -12.69 29.14
N PHE A 251 16.60 -12.28 29.41
CA PHE A 251 17.66 -13.19 29.85
C PHE A 251 18.16 -12.74 31.22
N ASP A 252 17.74 -13.46 32.25
CA ASP A 252 18.16 -13.25 33.63
C ASP A 252 19.25 -14.24 34.00
N ALA A 253 20.50 -13.78 34.18
CA ALA A 253 21.61 -14.62 34.51
C ALA A 253 21.43 -15.37 35.86
N THR A 254 20.64 -14.86 36.78
CA THR A 254 20.38 -15.51 38.08
C THR A 254 19.53 -16.78 37.93
N LEU A 255 18.69 -16.82 36.88
CA LEU A 255 17.83 -17.98 36.59
C LEU A 255 18.42 -18.90 35.53
N LEU A 256 19.22 -18.34 34.60
CA LEU A 256 19.70 -19.06 33.42
C LEU A 256 21.14 -19.64 33.60
N ASN A 257 21.91 -19.20 34.57
CA ASN A 257 23.26 -19.71 34.86
C ASN A 257 23.25 -20.78 35.93
N PRO A 258 24.00 -21.92 35.73
CA PRO A 258 24.57 -22.39 34.48
C PRO A 258 23.54 -22.97 33.51
N PRO A 259 23.75 -23.03 32.18
CA PRO A 259 24.93 -22.60 31.43
C PRO A 259 24.94 -21.12 31.04
N GLY A 260 23.82 -20.40 31.17
CA GLY A 260 23.64 -19.03 30.73
C GLY A 260 23.17 -18.90 29.28
N GLY A 261 22.69 -17.71 28.90
CA GLY A 261 22.37 -17.39 27.52
C GLY A 261 23.63 -17.38 26.65
N ALA A 262 23.53 -17.81 25.40
CA ALA A 262 24.66 -17.88 24.49
C ALA A 262 24.27 -17.49 23.04
N VAL A 263 25.28 -17.23 22.21
CA VAL A 263 25.13 -16.92 20.80
C VAL A 263 26.02 -17.84 19.99
N VAL A 264 25.47 -18.42 18.93
CA VAL A 264 26.24 -19.24 18.00
C VAL A 264 25.95 -18.84 16.56
N LYS A 265 26.94 -18.77 15.74
CA LYS A 265 26.81 -18.59 14.28
C LYS A 265 26.29 -19.87 13.65
N TYR A 266 25.48 -19.74 12.60
CA TYR A 266 24.96 -20.88 11.86
C TYR A 266 24.96 -20.64 10.35
N THR A 267 24.86 -21.76 9.61
CA THR A 267 24.52 -21.80 8.18
C THR A 267 23.24 -22.62 7.99
N PHE A 268 22.50 -22.33 6.92
CA PHE A 268 21.29 -23.05 6.58
C PHE A 268 21.16 -23.15 5.04
N ALA A 269 21.97 -23.98 4.42
CA ALA A 269 22.11 -24.07 2.97
C ALA A 269 20.82 -24.43 2.21
N GLY A 270 19.94 -25.20 2.85
CA GLY A 270 18.69 -25.66 2.23
C GLY A 270 17.47 -24.77 2.49
N ARG A 271 17.60 -23.64 3.21
CA ARG A 271 16.50 -22.71 3.41
C ARG A 271 16.18 -22.00 2.10
N ILE A 272 14.93 -22.07 1.66
CA ILE A 272 14.47 -21.38 0.43
C ILE A 272 13.94 -19.99 0.75
N PHE A 273 13.93 -19.10 -0.25
CA PHE A 273 13.51 -17.71 -0.12
C PHE A 273 12.86 -17.20 -1.40
N GLN A 274 12.15 -16.06 -1.32
CA GLN A 274 11.42 -15.45 -2.44
C GLN A 274 10.39 -16.39 -3.05
N VAL A 275 9.61 -17.06 -2.20
CA VAL A 275 8.55 -17.99 -2.59
C VAL A 275 7.18 -17.41 -2.25
N GLY A 276 6.21 -17.56 -3.15
CA GLY A 276 4.87 -16.99 -2.98
C GLY A 276 3.76 -17.94 -3.40
N ILE A 277 2.60 -17.81 -2.72
CA ILE A 277 1.31 -18.40 -3.09
C ILE A 277 0.31 -17.26 -3.21
N GLU A 278 -0.32 -17.08 -4.37
CA GLU A 278 -1.11 -15.88 -4.65
C GLU A 278 -2.42 -16.18 -5.37
N HIS A 279 -3.49 -15.44 -5.03
CA HIS A 279 -4.72 -15.30 -5.82
C HIS A 279 -5.42 -16.60 -6.18
N LEU A 280 -5.60 -17.52 -5.23
CA LEU A 280 -6.26 -18.80 -5.46
C LEU A 280 -7.10 -19.24 -4.26
N LYS A 281 -7.99 -20.19 -4.52
CA LYS A 281 -8.78 -20.87 -3.50
C LYS A 281 -8.40 -22.35 -3.43
N VAL A 282 -8.30 -22.88 -2.20
CA VAL A 282 -8.13 -24.32 -1.93
C VAL A 282 -9.40 -24.84 -1.25
N VAL A 283 -9.95 -25.95 -1.71
CA VAL A 283 -11.17 -26.54 -1.18
C VAL A 283 -10.92 -27.99 -0.80
N GLY A 284 -11.10 -28.32 0.49
CA GLY A 284 -11.16 -29.68 0.99
C GLY A 284 -12.60 -30.23 1.06
N ALA A 285 -12.75 -31.48 1.39
CA ALA A 285 -14.08 -32.04 1.65
C ALA A 285 -14.64 -31.53 3.00
N ALA A 286 -15.89 -31.12 2.98
CA ALA A 286 -16.63 -30.68 4.17
C ALA A 286 -17.00 -31.89 5.06
N VAL A 287 -16.09 -32.26 5.98
CA VAL A 287 -16.26 -33.41 6.88
C VAL A 287 -16.02 -32.99 8.33
N ASN A 288 -16.82 -33.52 9.25
CA ASN A 288 -16.61 -33.38 10.67
C ASN A 288 -15.76 -34.56 11.18
N VAL A 289 -14.50 -34.29 11.45
CA VAL A 289 -13.51 -35.31 11.89
C VAL A 289 -12.74 -34.81 13.12
N ASP A 290 -12.29 -35.74 13.94
CA ASP A 290 -11.38 -35.48 15.05
C ASP A 290 -9.98 -35.14 14.54
N ILE A 291 -9.20 -34.36 15.33
CA ILE A 291 -7.84 -33.95 15.03
C ILE A 291 -6.89 -35.11 14.67
N ASN A 292 -7.16 -36.33 15.17
CA ASN A 292 -6.35 -37.48 14.91
C ASN A 292 -6.80 -38.32 13.69
N SER A 293 -7.88 -37.90 13.03
CA SER A 293 -8.39 -38.57 11.82
C SER A 293 -7.69 -38.02 10.57
N PRO A 294 -7.55 -38.80 9.48
CA PRO A 294 -7.05 -38.31 8.21
C PRO A 294 -7.88 -37.14 7.68
N GLN A 295 -7.23 -36.08 7.25
CA GLN A 295 -7.87 -34.82 6.85
C GLN A 295 -7.16 -34.16 5.70
N TYR A 296 -7.88 -33.34 4.92
CA TYR A 296 -7.28 -32.44 3.97
C TYR A 296 -6.65 -31.27 4.70
N LEU A 297 -5.35 -31.06 4.51
CA LEU A 297 -4.58 -29.99 5.12
C LEU A 297 -4.34 -28.89 4.09
N GLY A 298 -4.22 -27.63 4.53
CA GLY A 298 -4.03 -26.51 3.62
C GLY A 298 -2.60 -26.36 3.14
N VAL A 299 -1.77 -25.59 3.83
CA VAL A 299 -0.39 -25.29 3.44
C VAL A 299 0.58 -25.50 4.61
N SER A 300 1.76 -26.05 4.31
CA SER A 300 2.88 -26.12 5.25
C SER A 300 4.07 -25.32 4.70
N LEU A 301 4.59 -24.37 5.53
CA LEU A 301 5.76 -23.58 5.23
C LEU A 301 6.88 -23.88 6.23
N SER A 302 7.98 -24.47 5.77
CA SER A 302 9.11 -24.85 6.62
C SER A 302 10.44 -24.67 5.91
N ALA A 303 11.48 -24.28 6.63
CA ALA A 303 12.77 -23.89 6.05
C ALA A 303 12.62 -22.84 4.92
N VAL A 304 11.81 -21.83 5.21
CA VAL A 304 11.47 -20.72 4.29
C VAL A 304 11.83 -19.39 4.94
N GLN A 305 12.40 -18.48 4.17
CA GLN A 305 12.66 -17.11 4.57
C GLN A 305 12.20 -16.17 3.47
N ASP A 306 11.69 -14.98 3.83
CA ASP A 306 11.24 -13.99 2.86
C ASP A 306 10.23 -14.58 1.86
N GLY A 307 9.19 -15.21 2.39
CA GLY A 307 8.09 -15.78 1.62
C GLY A 307 6.76 -15.08 1.90
N TRP A 308 5.76 -15.34 1.07
CA TRP A 308 4.44 -14.74 1.26
C TRP A 308 3.28 -15.61 0.78
N MET A 309 2.12 -15.32 1.36
CA MET A 309 0.81 -15.70 0.83
C MET A 309 0.01 -14.42 0.63
N GLN A 310 -0.66 -14.27 -0.50
CA GLN A 310 -1.46 -13.09 -0.79
C GLN A 310 -2.77 -13.45 -1.48
N ASP A 311 -3.91 -12.97 -0.96
CA ASP A 311 -5.25 -13.21 -1.51
C ASP A 311 -5.52 -14.70 -1.73
N VAL A 312 -5.45 -15.49 -0.64
CA VAL A 312 -5.67 -16.94 -0.66
C VAL A 312 -6.85 -17.29 0.23
N VAL A 313 -7.75 -18.11 -0.30
CA VAL A 313 -8.90 -18.64 0.45
C VAL A 313 -8.75 -20.13 0.64
N PHE A 314 -8.90 -20.61 1.86
CA PHE A 314 -9.02 -22.02 2.19
C PHE A 314 -10.44 -22.31 2.66
N GLN A 315 -11.03 -23.38 2.15
CA GLN A 315 -12.35 -23.84 2.56
C GLN A 315 -12.28 -25.31 2.97
N ASP A 316 -12.78 -25.62 4.16
CA ASP A 316 -12.91 -26.99 4.71
C ASP A 316 -11.58 -27.79 4.72
N THR A 317 -10.47 -27.09 4.90
CA THR A 317 -9.15 -27.70 5.19
C THR A 317 -8.84 -27.59 6.68
N GLN A 318 -8.01 -28.48 7.19
CA GLN A 318 -7.68 -28.59 8.63
C GLN A 318 -6.19 -28.29 8.82
N ASN A 319 -5.78 -27.80 10.02
CA ASN A 319 -4.41 -27.27 10.21
C ASN A 319 -3.96 -26.45 9.00
N THR A 320 -4.81 -25.49 8.65
CA THR A 320 -4.88 -24.92 7.32
C THR A 320 -3.58 -24.22 6.91
N VAL A 321 -3.02 -23.38 7.79
CA VAL A 321 -1.74 -22.70 7.55
C VAL A 321 -0.78 -23.10 8.67
N THR A 322 0.16 -23.98 8.37
CA THR A 322 1.18 -24.42 9.31
C THR A 322 2.53 -23.81 8.99
N ILE A 323 3.07 -23.01 9.93
CA ILE A 323 4.38 -22.37 9.79
C ILE A 323 5.37 -23.03 10.75
N GLY A 324 6.37 -23.72 10.20
CA GLY A 324 7.38 -24.45 10.96
C GLY A 324 8.39 -23.53 11.65
N ASN A 325 9.08 -24.05 12.67
CA ASN A 325 10.02 -23.30 13.52
C ASN A 325 11.28 -22.78 12.78
N THR A 326 11.57 -23.32 11.59
CA THR A 326 12.67 -22.88 10.74
C THR A 326 12.27 -21.83 9.72
N ALA A 327 10.99 -21.41 9.73
CA ALA A 327 10.48 -20.34 8.88
C ALA A 327 10.65 -18.97 9.56
N ARG A 328 11.00 -17.96 8.78
CA ARG A 328 11.11 -16.58 9.27
C ARG A 328 10.80 -15.54 8.20
N ARG A 329 10.38 -14.35 8.62
CA ARG A 329 10.09 -13.20 7.76
C ARG A 329 9.06 -13.52 6.67
N LEU A 330 7.90 -14.05 7.10
CA LEU A 330 6.79 -14.36 6.21
C LEU A 330 5.67 -13.33 6.37
N THR A 331 5.05 -12.96 5.25
CA THR A 331 3.81 -12.17 5.21
C THR A 331 2.67 -13.01 4.69
N LEU A 332 1.57 -13.06 5.45
CA LEU A 332 0.28 -13.61 5.05
C LEU A 332 -0.69 -12.43 4.94
N ASP A 333 -1.00 -12.02 3.72
CA ASP A 333 -1.82 -10.85 3.43
C ASP A 333 -3.13 -11.27 2.78
N ASN A 334 -4.27 -10.92 3.40
CA ASN A 334 -5.59 -11.26 2.89
C ASN A 334 -5.77 -12.79 2.70
N VAL A 335 -5.44 -13.56 3.76
CA VAL A 335 -5.60 -15.03 3.79
C VAL A 335 -6.83 -15.38 4.62
N HIS A 336 -7.80 -16.07 4.02
CA HIS A 336 -9.08 -16.38 4.65
C HIS A 336 -9.29 -17.89 4.75
N VAL A 337 -9.66 -18.34 5.95
CA VAL A 337 -10.05 -19.72 6.21
C VAL A 337 -11.54 -19.76 6.51
N THR A 338 -12.26 -20.70 5.91
CA THR A 338 -13.71 -20.89 6.13
C THR A 338 -14.02 -22.35 6.34
N HIS A 339 -14.93 -22.63 7.29
CA HIS A 339 -15.44 -23.98 7.54
C HIS A 339 -16.96 -24.01 7.36
N THR A 340 -17.45 -24.91 6.49
CA THR A 340 -18.88 -25.06 6.19
C THR A 340 -19.55 -26.08 7.07
N VAL A 341 -18.79 -26.86 7.84
CA VAL A 341 -19.31 -27.83 8.84
C VAL A 341 -18.82 -27.48 10.24
N VAL A 342 -19.63 -27.83 11.25
CA VAL A 342 -19.27 -27.69 12.66
C VAL A 342 -18.35 -28.85 13.05
N HIS A 343 -17.14 -28.51 13.52
CA HIS A 343 -16.23 -29.50 14.09
C HIS A 343 -16.55 -29.78 15.55
N THR A 344 -16.60 -31.06 15.91
CA THR A 344 -16.82 -31.54 17.28
C THR A 344 -15.61 -32.35 17.74
N GLY A 345 -15.23 -32.24 19.00
CA GLY A 345 -14.03 -32.89 19.55
C GLY A 345 -12.84 -31.95 19.68
N ASP A 346 -11.63 -32.50 19.69
CA ASP A 346 -10.40 -31.70 19.74
C ASP A 346 -10.23 -30.91 18.45
N ARG A 347 -9.89 -29.64 18.62
CA ARG A 347 -9.86 -28.64 17.55
C ARG A 347 -8.48 -28.45 17.00
N MET A 348 -8.42 -28.06 15.74
CA MET A 348 -7.19 -27.71 15.03
C MET A 348 -6.98 -26.20 14.96
N ALA A 349 -5.76 -25.81 14.61
CA ALA A 349 -5.45 -24.39 14.37
C ALA A 349 -5.55 -24.09 12.88
N ASP A 350 -6.29 -23.04 12.53
CA ASP A 350 -6.28 -22.52 11.16
C ASP A 350 -4.96 -21.84 10.81
N PHE A 351 -4.42 -21.06 11.74
CA PHE A 351 -3.08 -20.50 11.64
C PHE A 351 -2.23 -21.02 12.79
N GLY A 352 -1.42 -22.04 12.53
CA GLY A 352 -0.49 -22.64 13.50
C GLY A 352 0.94 -22.14 13.26
N ILE A 353 1.46 -21.30 14.18
CA ILE A 353 2.72 -20.56 13.97
C ILE A 353 3.79 -21.06 14.93
N SER A 354 4.90 -21.59 14.39
CA SER A 354 6.13 -21.92 15.12
C SER A 354 7.33 -21.06 14.69
N GLY A 355 7.22 -20.31 13.59
CA GLY A 355 8.29 -19.47 13.05
C GLY A 355 8.49 -18.15 13.78
N THR A 356 9.42 -17.32 13.32
CA THR A 356 9.72 -16.00 13.88
C THR A 356 9.57 -14.89 12.82
N GLN A 357 9.32 -13.64 13.21
CA GLN A 357 9.10 -12.50 12.33
C GLN A 357 7.96 -12.76 11.32
N ILE A 358 6.83 -13.27 11.80
CA ILE A 358 5.66 -13.60 10.98
C ILE A 358 4.62 -12.48 11.07
N PHE A 359 4.10 -12.06 9.93
CA PHE A 359 3.07 -11.03 9.81
C PHE A 359 1.83 -11.61 9.13
N VAL A 360 0.72 -11.65 9.88
CA VAL A 360 -0.61 -12.04 9.40
C VAL A 360 -1.44 -10.76 9.31
N ASN A 361 -1.79 -10.36 8.09
CA ASN A 361 -2.40 -9.09 7.79
C ASN A 361 -3.77 -9.27 7.14
N LYS A 362 -4.79 -8.52 7.58
CA LYS A 362 -6.15 -8.49 6.99
C LYS A 362 -6.72 -9.89 6.73
N SER A 363 -6.40 -10.83 7.59
CA SER A 363 -6.74 -12.24 7.43
C SER A 363 -7.88 -12.64 8.33
N SER A 364 -8.56 -13.74 8.04
CA SER A 364 -9.66 -14.23 8.85
C SER A 364 -9.74 -15.74 8.96
N SER A 365 -10.47 -16.19 9.99
CA SER A 365 -10.81 -17.59 10.23
C SER A 365 -12.26 -17.66 10.65
N ASP A 366 -13.10 -18.21 9.79
CA ASP A 366 -14.56 -18.19 9.92
C ASP A 366 -15.18 -19.59 9.95
N GLY A 367 -16.26 -19.75 10.73
CA GLY A 367 -16.96 -21.03 10.91
C GLY A 367 -17.09 -21.40 12.36
N THR A 368 -17.16 -22.69 12.67
CA THR A 368 -17.32 -23.15 14.04
C THR A 368 -16.38 -24.31 14.35
N GLY A 369 -15.71 -24.24 15.49
CA GLY A 369 -15.00 -25.37 16.07
C GLY A 369 -13.49 -25.35 15.98
N GLU A 370 -12.88 -24.42 15.25
CA GLU A 370 -11.42 -24.35 15.08
C GLU A 370 -10.77 -23.31 16.02
N TRP A 371 -9.45 -23.40 16.16
CA TRP A 371 -8.64 -22.36 16.77
C TRP A 371 -8.18 -21.39 15.68
N PRO A 372 -8.63 -20.12 15.70
CA PRO A 372 -8.36 -19.20 14.60
C PRO A 372 -6.86 -18.93 14.40
N LEU A 373 -6.13 -18.63 15.47
CA LEU A 373 -4.67 -18.41 15.41
C LEU A 373 -4.00 -18.85 16.70
N LEU A 374 -3.03 -19.73 16.57
CA LEU A 374 -2.20 -20.20 17.69
C LEU A 374 -0.71 -20.02 17.40
N THR A 375 0.05 -19.53 18.38
CA THR A 375 1.50 -19.78 18.43
C THR A 375 1.75 -21.10 19.13
N GLN A 376 2.68 -21.90 18.60
CA GLN A 376 3.06 -23.18 19.18
C GLN A 376 4.03 -22.99 20.36
N GLY A 377 4.43 -24.06 21.01
CA GLY A 377 5.37 -23.98 22.15
C GLY A 377 6.76 -23.46 21.73
N ARG A 378 7.39 -22.66 22.59
CA ARG A 378 8.77 -22.15 22.44
C ARG A 378 8.96 -21.21 21.22
N VAL A 379 7.91 -20.56 20.76
CA VAL A 379 8.00 -19.57 19.69
C VAL A 379 8.64 -18.29 20.20
N THR A 380 9.58 -17.74 19.43
CA THR A 380 10.25 -16.48 19.74
C THR A 380 9.85 -15.42 18.70
N GLY A 381 9.03 -14.44 19.11
CA GLY A 381 8.51 -13.37 18.23
C GLY A 381 9.60 -12.52 17.57
N PRO A 382 9.21 -11.45 16.86
CA PRO A 382 7.85 -10.91 16.76
C PRO A 382 6.92 -11.75 15.87
N ILE A 383 5.70 -11.96 16.35
CA ILE A 383 4.57 -12.48 15.58
C ILE A 383 3.48 -11.41 15.63
N VAL A 384 2.91 -11.04 14.50
CA VAL A 384 1.88 -10.00 14.42
C VAL A 384 0.65 -10.51 13.69
N ALA A 385 -0.50 -10.35 14.31
CA ALA A 385 -1.81 -10.45 13.69
C ALA A 385 -2.43 -9.05 13.67
N LEU A 386 -2.45 -8.41 12.49
CA LEU A 386 -3.00 -7.07 12.30
C LEU A 386 -4.32 -7.15 11.53
N ASN A 387 -5.38 -6.52 12.08
CA ASN A 387 -6.73 -6.60 11.51
C ASN A 387 -7.17 -8.04 11.24
N PHE A 388 -6.86 -8.93 12.19
CA PHE A 388 -7.27 -10.33 12.12
C PHE A 388 -8.69 -10.47 12.68
N ASN A 389 -9.58 -11.11 11.90
CA ASN A 389 -10.97 -11.31 12.27
C ASN A 389 -11.28 -12.80 12.40
N SER A 390 -12.11 -13.15 13.37
CA SER A 390 -12.64 -14.50 13.43
C SER A 390 -14.07 -14.50 13.95
N SER A 391 -14.96 -15.14 13.20
CA SER A 391 -16.34 -15.42 13.64
C SER A 391 -16.45 -16.74 14.43
N GLN A 392 -15.35 -17.44 14.63
CA GLN A 392 -15.33 -18.71 15.34
C GLN A 392 -15.58 -18.56 16.84
N GLN A 393 -16.02 -19.66 17.47
CA GLN A 393 -16.19 -19.77 18.91
C GLN A 393 -14.88 -20.20 19.60
N ALA A 394 -13.78 -19.54 19.29
CA ALA A 394 -12.46 -19.77 19.86
C ALA A 394 -11.64 -18.48 19.88
N GLY A 395 -10.47 -18.52 20.49
CA GLY A 395 -9.64 -17.35 20.72
C GLY A 395 -8.31 -17.35 19.94
N VAL A 396 -7.64 -16.20 20.04
CA VAL A 396 -6.26 -16.01 19.59
C VAL A 396 -5.34 -16.11 20.79
N GLY A 397 -4.29 -16.90 20.69
CA GLY A 397 -3.33 -17.04 21.78
C GLY A 397 -2.29 -18.12 21.53
N PRO A 398 -1.50 -18.44 22.57
CA PRO A 398 -0.53 -19.54 22.52
C PRO A 398 -1.19 -20.88 22.74
N HIS A 399 -0.60 -21.91 22.14
CA HIS A 399 -1.00 -23.29 22.45
C HIS A 399 -0.43 -23.75 23.78
N GLN A 400 0.89 -23.69 23.98
CA GLN A 400 1.56 -24.31 25.13
C GLN A 400 3.00 -23.84 25.30
N ARG A 401 3.58 -24.11 26.49
CA ARG A 401 5.02 -24.16 26.74
C ARG A 401 5.81 -22.97 26.21
N TRP A 402 5.50 -21.79 26.72
CA TRP A 402 6.28 -20.57 26.57
C TRP A 402 6.51 -20.07 25.15
N ALA A 403 5.45 -19.59 24.51
CA ALA A 403 5.58 -18.68 23.36
C ALA A 403 5.79 -17.26 23.85
N VAL A 404 6.53 -16.43 23.10
CA VAL A 404 6.78 -15.04 23.45
C VAL A 404 6.65 -14.11 22.25
N GLY A 405 6.15 -12.88 22.51
CA GLY A 405 6.14 -11.82 21.50
C GLY A 405 5.09 -11.97 20.41
N LEU A 406 3.84 -12.30 20.78
CA LEU A 406 2.66 -12.21 19.92
C LEU A 406 1.99 -10.85 20.11
N LEU A 407 1.75 -10.13 19.02
CA LEU A 407 0.90 -8.96 18.96
C LEU A 407 -0.41 -9.28 18.23
N CYS A 408 -1.54 -9.07 18.92
CA CYS A 408 -2.88 -9.05 18.33
C CYS A 408 -3.31 -7.59 18.23
N ASP A 409 -3.16 -7.00 17.06
CA ASP A 409 -3.34 -5.58 16.77
C ASP A 409 -4.65 -5.36 16.00
N GLU A 410 -5.59 -4.62 16.60
CA GLU A 410 -6.93 -4.40 16.03
C GLU A 410 -7.68 -5.72 15.68
N CYS A 411 -7.43 -6.79 16.41
CA CYS A 411 -8.15 -8.07 16.20
C CYS A 411 -9.62 -7.96 16.63
N THR A 412 -10.51 -8.62 15.88
CA THR A 412 -11.96 -8.66 16.16
C THR A 412 -12.46 -10.10 16.26
N LEU A 413 -12.93 -10.51 17.45
CA LEU A 413 -13.33 -11.88 17.77
C LEU A 413 -14.73 -11.89 18.44
N PRO A 414 -15.82 -11.55 17.72
CA PRO A 414 -17.11 -11.24 18.31
C PRO A 414 -17.83 -12.43 18.98
N ASN A 415 -17.50 -13.65 18.59
CA ASN A 415 -18.19 -14.86 19.04
C ASN A 415 -17.38 -15.71 20.04
N ALA A 416 -16.23 -15.20 20.49
CA ALA A 416 -15.37 -15.95 21.42
C ALA A 416 -16.09 -16.22 22.75
N PRO A 417 -16.12 -17.48 23.24
CA PRO A 417 -16.86 -17.86 24.45
C PRO A 417 -16.09 -17.47 25.72
N ASN A 418 -16.79 -17.42 26.85
CA ASN A 418 -16.17 -17.34 28.16
C ASN A 418 -15.76 -18.74 28.64
N ASN A 419 -14.67 -19.26 28.13
CA ASN A 419 -14.11 -20.56 28.55
C ASN A 419 -12.66 -20.38 29.00
N VAL A 420 -12.47 -19.65 30.10
CA VAL A 420 -11.16 -19.31 30.66
C VAL A 420 -10.31 -20.56 30.90
N ASN A 421 -10.90 -21.59 31.50
CA ASN A 421 -10.18 -22.81 31.82
C ASN A 421 -9.98 -23.74 30.62
N GLY A 422 -10.78 -23.59 29.55
CA GLY A 422 -10.64 -24.37 28.31
C GLY A 422 -9.68 -23.77 27.29
N GLY A 423 -9.18 -22.55 27.52
CA GLY A 423 -8.32 -21.84 26.60
C GLY A 423 -9.04 -21.31 25.35
N ALA A 424 -10.34 -21.53 25.19
CA ALA A 424 -11.15 -21.09 24.05
C ALA A 424 -11.84 -19.76 24.35
N THR A 425 -11.09 -18.74 24.71
CA THR A 425 -11.57 -17.40 25.04
C THR A 425 -10.91 -16.41 24.09
N GLY A 426 -11.53 -15.29 23.78
CA GLY A 426 -11.10 -14.30 22.81
C GLY A 426 -9.60 -14.06 22.73
N ILE A 427 -9.06 -13.11 23.49
CA ILE A 427 -7.59 -13.05 23.70
C ILE A 427 -7.28 -13.92 24.89
N ASN A 428 -6.33 -14.85 24.72
CA ASN A 428 -5.98 -15.81 25.75
C ASN A 428 -4.47 -15.94 25.97
N TYR A 429 -3.90 -15.05 26.76
CA TYR A 429 -2.49 -15.05 27.18
C TYR A 429 -2.40 -15.56 28.62
N SER A 430 -2.37 -16.88 28.80
CA SER A 430 -2.62 -17.52 30.09
C SER A 430 -1.63 -18.64 30.46
N ASP A 431 -1.66 -18.95 31.75
CA ASP A 431 -1.25 -20.27 32.23
C ASP A 431 -2.34 -21.28 31.90
N ARG A 432 -2.01 -22.28 31.11
CA ARG A 432 -2.89 -23.37 30.72
C ARG A 432 -2.77 -24.59 31.60
N GLY A 433 -1.96 -24.54 32.66
CA GLY A 433 -1.84 -25.51 33.70
C GLY A 433 -1.80 -26.95 33.18
N ASN A 434 -2.71 -27.79 33.71
CA ASN A 434 -2.80 -29.19 33.35
C ASN A 434 -3.54 -29.50 32.03
N HIS A 435 -3.95 -28.50 31.24
CA HIS A 435 -4.64 -28.76 29.98
C HIS A 435 -3.88 -29.73 29.09
N GLY A 436 -4.61 -30.69 28.51
CA GLY A 436 -4.05 -31.71 27.62
C GLY A 436 -2.84 -32.42 28.24
N SER A 437 -1.68 -32.24 27.64
CA SER A 437 -0.43 -32.87 28.09
C SER A 437 0.27 -32.15 29.26
N GLY A 438 -0.37 -31.20 29.94
CA GLY A 438 0.28 -30.30 30.89
C GLY A 438 0.99 -29.18 30.16
N GLN A 439 0.20 -28.14 29.79
CA GLN A 439 0.69 -27.11 28.91
C GLN A 439 1.40 -25.95 29.63
N GLY A 440 1.00 -25.71 30.90
CA GLY A 440 1.61 -24.72 31.79
C GLY A 440 1.56 -23.31 31.25
N TRP A 441 2.45 -22.45 31.68
CA TRP A 441 2.60 -21.10 31.14
C TRP A 441 2.81 -21.15 29.63
N ALA A 442 1.84 -20.61 28.90
CA ALA A 442 1.82 -20.69 27.44
C ALA A 442 2.32 -19.40 26.77
N MET A 443 2.13 -18.22 27.42
CA MET A 443 2.52 -16.92 26.87
C MET A 443 3.27 -16.05 27.87
N GLY A 444 4.34 -15.40 27.38
CA GLY A 444 4.94 -14.23 27.98
C GLY A 444 5.19 -13.14 26.93
N TRP A 445 5.22 -11.88 27.37
CA TRP A 445 5.51 -10.73 26.50
C TRP A 445 4.52 -10.57 25.33
N GLY A 446 3.29 -11.05 25.52
CA GLY A 446 2.20 -10.91 24.56
C GLY A 446 1.52 -9.56 24.69
N VAL A 447 1.08 -8.99 23.57
CA VAL A 447 0.38 -7.71 23.50
C VAL A 447 -0.93 -7.86 22.74
N ALA A 448 -2.04 -7.47 23.36
CA ALA A 448 -3.29 -7.19 22.68
C ALA A 448 -3.45 -5.67 22.63
N TRP A 449 -3.53 -5.12 21.42
CA TRP A 449 -3.62 -3.69 21.19
C TRP A 449 -4.92 -3.36 20.44
N ASN A 450 -5.79 -2.55 21.05
CA ASN A 450 -7.09 -2.19 20.49
C ASN A 450 -7.92 -3.39 19.99
N ALA A 451 -7.76 -4.54 20.60
CA ALA A 451 -8.52 -5.74 20.26
C ALA A 451 -9.96 -5.64 20.76
N THR A 452 -10.90 -6.20 20.00
CA THR A 452 -12.32 -6.26 20.35
C THR A 452 -12.77 -7.71 20.44
N THR A 453 -13.22 -8.15 21.62
CA THR A 453 -13.70 -9.50 21.88
C THR A 453 -14.58 -9.51 23.12
N PRO A 454 -15.57 -10.42 23.26
CA PRO A 454 -16.37 -10.48 24.48
C PRO A 454 -15.55 -10.71 25.77
N PHE A 455 -14.49 -11.52 25.69
CA PHE A 455 -13.71 -11.92 26.88
C PHE A 455 -12.20 -11.83 26.63
N LEU A 456 -11.49 -11.35 27.65
CA LEU A 456 -10.05 -11.13 27.65
C LEU A 456 -9.40 -11.86 28.84
N VAL A 457 -8.58 -12.85 28.57
CA VAL A 457 -7.74 -13.53 29.57
C VAL A 457 -6.30 -13.17 29.28
N VAL A 458 -5.79 -12.23 30.06
CA VAL A 458 -4.39 -11.78 29.96
C VAL A 458 -3.79 -11.86 31.36
N GLN A 459 -2.94 -12.84 31.59
CA GLN A 459 -2.35 -13.18 32.88
C GLN A 459 -0.88 -12.76 32.96
N GLU A 460 -0.39 -12.55 34.17
CA GLU A 460 0.98 -12.11 34.46
C GLU A 460 1.87 -13.31 34.81
N PRO A 461 2.78 -13.74 33.92
CA PRO A 461 3.72 -14.80 34.24
C PRO A 461 4.80 -14.29 35.21
N PRO A 462 5.40 -15.16 36.02
CA PRO A 462 6.55 -14.78 36.82
C PRO A 462 7.68 -14.18 35.97
N GLY A 463 8.13 -12.97 36.30
CA GLY A 463 9.23 -12.27 35.62
C GLY A 463 9.00 -11.86 34.18
N ALA A 464 7.73 -11.83 33.74
CA ALA A 464 7.36 -11.37 32.41
C ALA A 464 6.00 -10.65 32.45
N HIS A 465 5.71 -9.86 31.42
CA HIS A 465 4.44 -9.15 31.27
C HIS A 465 3.64 -9.69 30.09
N ASN A 466 2.32 -9.61 30.21
CA ASN A 466 1.39 -9.60 29.09
C ASN A 466 0.53 -8.34 29.16
N TRP A 467 0.24 -7.73 28.05
CA TRP A 467 -0.51 -6.46 27.96
C TRP A 467 -1.82 -6.60 27.21
N CYS A 468 -2.84 -5.87 27.68
CA CYS A 468 -4.10 -5.60 26.99
C CYS A 468 -4.37 -4.09 27.03
N ILE A 469 -4.06 -3.40 25.94
CA ILE A 469 -4.08 -1.96 25.87
C ILE A 469 -5.16 -1.51 24.87
N GLY A 470 -6.11 -0.66 25.34
CA GLY A 470 -7.21 -0.19 24.52
C GLY A 470 -8.22 -1.27 24.11
N CYS A 471 -8.23 -2.41 24.78
CA CYS A 471 -9.10 -3.52 24.43
C CYS A 471 -10.55 -3.24 24.81
N ILE A 472 -11.48 -3.72 23.97
CA ILE A 472 -12.92 -3.73 24.25
C ILE A 472 -13.36 -5.16 24.54
N GLY A 473 -13.87 -5.39 25.74
CA GLY A 473 -14.34 -6.69 26.21
C GLY A 473 -14.33 -6.79 27.73
N GLN A 474 -14.76 -7.92 28.22
CA GLN A 474 -14.75 -8.21 29.64
C GLN A 474 -13.44 -8.85 30.05
N GLU A 475 -12.73 -8.25 31.01
CA GLU A 475 -11.60 -8.88 31.67
C GLU A 475 -12.09 -10.15 32.40
N SER A 476 -11.40 -11.24 32.19
CA SER A 476 -11.68 -12.51 32.85
C SER A 476 -10.40 -12.99 33.54
N SER A 477 -10.41 -12.89 34.88
CA SER A 477 -9.35 -13.51 35.68
C SER A 477 -9.60 -15.04 35.71
N GLY A 478 -8.53 -15.78 35.43
CA GLY A 478 -8.58 -17.23 35.50
C GLY A 478 -7.86 -17.76 36.72
N THR A 479 -8.13 -19.02 37.02
CA THR A 479 -7.28 -19.84 37.90
C THR A 479 -6.43 -20.74 37.03
N GLU A 480 -5.28 -21.16 37.53
CA GLU A 480 -4.48 -22.20 36.88
C GLU A 480 -5.31 -23.47 36.75
N PRO A 481 -5.52 -24.00 35.53
CA PRO A 481 -6.27 -25.22 35.32
C PRO A 481 -5.64 -26.42 36.07
N GLY A 482 -6.48 -27.16 36.77
CA GLY A 482 -6.08 -28.33 37.56
C GLY A 482 -5.72 -28.02 39.00
N SER A 483 -5.00 -26.95 39.29
CA SER A 483 -4.69 -26.58 40.69
C SER A 483 -5.75 -25.69 41.33
N GLY A 484 -6.47 -24.90 40.49
CA GLY A 484 -7.41 -23.90 40.95
C GLY A 484 -6.77 -22.67 41.62
N LYS A 485 -5.45 -22.54 41.57
CA LYS A 485 -4.75 -21.37 42.14
C LYS A 485 -5.09 -20.12 41.38
N PRO A 486 -5.35 -18.99 42.04
CA PRO A 486 -5.50 -17.68 41.37
C PRO A 486 -4.21 -17.33 40.62
N VAL A 487 -4.36 -16.84 39.38
CA VAL A 487 -3.27 -16.32 38.56
C VAL A 487 -3.43 -14.81 38.45
N PRO A 488 -2.36 -14.03 38.70
CA PRO A 488 -2.43 -12.58 38.57
C PRO A 488 -2.82 -12.16 37.15
N ASN A 489 -3.60 -11.07 37.04
CA ASN A 489 -3.88 -10.45 35.76
C ASN A 489 -2.65 -9.70 35.26
N GLY A 490 -2.43 -9.71 33.97
CA GLY A 490 -1.45 -8.88 33.28
C GLY A 490 -1.82 -7.40 33.29
N ILE A 491 -1.19 -6.63 32.47
CA ILE A 491 -1.35 -5.17 32.44
C ILE A 491 -2.51 -4.79 31.54
N PHE A 492 -3.59 -4.26 32.14
CA PHE A 492 -4.72 -3.68 31.41
C PHE A 492 -4.62 -2.15 31.45
N GLU A 493 -4.77 -1.54 30.28
CA GLU A 493 -4.84 -0.08 30.14
C GLU A 493 -6.00 0.31 29.22
N SER A 494 -6.79 1.30 29.61
CA SER A 494 -7.94 1.83 28.83
C SER A 494 -8.94 0.75 28.42
N LEU A 495 -9.26 -0.19 29.33
CA LEU A 495 -10.26 -1.23 29.06
C LEU A 495 -11.61 -0.61 28.72
N GLY A 496 -12.22 -1.04 27.61
CA GLY A 496 -13.49 -0.52 27.09
C GLY A 496 -13.36 0.69 26.15
N ALA A 497 -12.16 1.20 25.92
CA ALA A 497 -11.92 2.31 24.99
C ALA A 497 -10.58 2.14 24.27
N HIS A 498 -10.61 2.19 22.93
CA HIS A 498 -9.40 2.14 22.13
C HIS A 498 -8.48 3.33 22.40
N VAL A 499 -7.18 3.09 22.29
CA VAL A 499 -6.13 4.10 22.50
C VAL A 499 -5.49 4.56 21.18
N ALA A 500 -4.82 5.70 21.23
CA ALA A 500 -3.89 6.13 20.19
C ALA A 500 -2.44 5.66 20.52
N PRO A 501 -1.67 5.21 19.51
CA PRO A 501 -2.04 5.06 18.08
C PRO A 501 -3.06 3.94 17.86
N ALA A 502 -3.85 4.05 16.79
CA ALA A 502 -4.89 3.05 16.48
C ALA A 502 -4.29 1.66 16.31
N SER A 503 -3.24 1.51 15.51
CA SER A 503 -2.46 0.29 15.39
C SER A 503 -1.04 0.50 15.92
N LEU A 504 -0.59 -0.39 16.78
CA LEU A 504 0.78 -0.39 17.29
C LEU A 504 1.79 -0.75 16.18
N TYR A 505 1.52 -1.79 15.41
CA TYR A 505 2.39 -2.23 14.32
C TYR A 505 2.60 -1.13 13.27
N LEU A 506 1.51 -0.50 12.81
CA LEU A 506 1.59 0.56 11.82
C LEU A 506 2.32 1.81 12.36
N ALA A 507 2.09 2.16 13.62
CA ALA A 507 2.80 3.26 14.24
C ALA A 507 4.31 3.00 14.35
N GLN A 508 4.69 1.80 14.78
CA GLN A 508 6.10 1.37 14.86
C GLN A 508 6.74 1.31 13.46
N LEU A 509 6.02 0.80 12.46
CA LEU A 509 6.49 0.74 11.08
C LEU A 509 6.70 2.14 10.49
N LYS A 510 5.76 3.05 10.75
CA LYS A 510 5.86 4.46 10.37
C LYS A 510 7.05 5.14 11.04
N ASP A 511 7.23 4.93 12.34
CA ASP A 511 8.33 5.51 13.10
C ASP A 511 9.70 5.04 12.57
N ARG A 512 9.80 3.78 12.17
CA ARG A 512 11.04 3.18 11.64
C ARG A 512 11.32 3.54 10.19
N LEU A 513 10.33 3.48 9.30
CA LEU A 513 10.52 3.51 7.84
C LEU A 513 9.67 4.57 7.09
N GLY A 514 8.82 5.32 7.81
CA GLY A 514 7.93 6.32 7.19
C GLY A 514 6.68 5.73 6.54
N ASN A 515 5.85 6.61 5.95
CA ASN A 515 4.55 6.24 5.41
C ASN A 515 4.63 5.34 4.16
N ALA A 516 5.71 5.40 3.39
CA ALA A 516 5.89 4.52 2.24
C ALA A 516 5.87 3.04 2.63
N ALA A 517 6.42 2.68 3.79
CA ALA A 517 6.39 1.31 4.29
C ALA A 517 4.96 0.86 4.65
N ILE A 518 4.13 1.76 5.14
CA ILE A 518 2.70 1.49 5.42
C ILE A 518 1.94 1.25 4.12
N ALA A 519 2.20 2.07 3.10
CA ALA A 519 1.60 1.91 1.78
C ALA A 519 2.00 0.57 1.12
N ASN A 520 3.25 0.15 1.28
CA ASN A 520 3.77 -1.11 0.75
C ASN A 520 3.03 -2.36 1.27
N ILE A 521 2.44 -2.28 2.46
CA ILE A 521 1.66 -3.36 3.07
C ILE A 521 0.14 -3.13 2.97
N GLY A 522 -0.28 -2.23 2.08
CA GLY A 522 -1.68 -1.99 1.75
C GLY A 522 -2.47 -1.16 2.76
N TYR A 523 -1.81 -0.30 3.56
CA TYR A 523 -2.44 0.66 4.45
C TYR A 523 -2.09 2.08 4.05
N GLY A 524 -3.13 2.93 3.98
CA GLY A 524 -2.97 4.30 3.53
C GLY A 524 -2.81 4.39 2.02
N ASP A 525 -3.73 5.11 1.40
CA ASP A 525 -3.74 5.37 -0.03
C ASP A 525 -4.35 6.75 -0.27
N PHE A 526 -4.37 7.21 -1.51
CA PHE A 526 -5.07 8.43 -1.88
C PHE A 526 -5.85 8.21 -3.17
N SER A 527 -6.84 9.04 -3.38
CA SER A 527 -7.53 9.12 -4.66
C SER A 527 -7.43 10.54 -5.23
N LEU A 528 -7.54 10.65 -6.55
CA LEU A 528 -7.59 11.91 -7.26
C LEU A 528 -8.97 12.11 -7.87
N SER A 529 -9.44 13.34 -7.85
CA SER A 529 -10.58 13.78 -8.64
C SER A 529 -10.28 15.16 -9.22
N ALA A 530 -10.97 15.56 -10.29
CA ALA A 530 -10.78 16.88 -10.84
C ALA A 530 -12.09 17.45 -11.40
N THR A 531 -12.25 18.75 -11.24
CA THR A 531 -13.43 19.49 -11.71
C THR A 531 -13.03 20.83 -12.35
N PRO A 532 -13.68 21.17 -13.46
CA PRO A 532 -14.56 20.34 -14.29
C PRO A 532 -13.76 19.27 -15.04
N GLY A 533 -14.41 18.19 -15.52
CA GLY A 533 -13.77 17.13 -16.30
C GLY A 533 -13.32 17.56 -17.70
N SER A 534 -13.83 18.72 -18.19
CA SER A 534 -13.47 19.29 -19.49
C SER A 534 -13.45 20.79 -19.43
N ARG A 535 -12.54 21.42 -20.21
CA ARG A 535 -12.46 22.88 -20.45
C ARG A 535 -12.26 23.16 -21.93
N THR A 536 -12.89 24.24 -22.38
CA THR A 536 -12.70 24.76 -23.72
C THR A 536 -12.02 26.11 -23.62
N VAL A 537 -10.98 26.34 -24.42
CA VAL A 537 -10.24 27.61 -24.54
C VAL A 537 -10.03 27.97 -26.00
N THR A 538 -9.84 29.24 -26.28
CA THR A 538 -9.34 29.71 -27.58
C THR A 538 -7.81 29.66 -27.55
N ALA A 539 -7.17 29.31 -28.66
CA ALA A 539 -5.72 29.32 -28.79
C ALA A 539 -5.14 30.68 -28.35
N GLY A 540 -4.15 30.65 -27.43
CA GLY A 540 -3.58 31.84 -26.77
C GLY A 540 -4.23 32.20 -25.44
N ALA A 541 -5.31 31.55 -25.03
CA ALA A 541 -5.95 31.74 -23.72
C ALA A 541 -5.50 30.74 -22.66
N ALA A 542 -5.83 31.05 -21.42
CA ALA A 542 -5.55 30.18 -20.25
C ALA A 542 -6.86 29.65 -19.65
N THR A 543 -6.74 28.52 -18.91
CA THR A 543 -7.84 27.94 -18.14
C THR A 543 -7.30 27.21 -16.91
N THR A 544 -8.22 26.82 -16.00
CA THR A 544 -7.86 26.14 -14.78
C THR A 544 -8.75 24.93 -14.51
N TYR A 545 -8.21 23.93 -13.84
CA TYR A 545 -8.94 22.82 -13.23
C TYR A 545 -8.62 22.77 -11.74
N THR A 546 -9.58 22.38 -10.94
CA THR A 546 -9.34 22.05 -9.52
C THR A 546 -9.12 20.55 -9.40
N VAL A 547 -7.95 20.15 -8.92
CA VAL A 547 -7.60 18.74 -8.64
C VAL A 547 -7.69 18.54 -7.14
N THR A 548 -8.50 17.57 -6.70
CA THR A 548 -8.70 17.24 -5.29
C THR A 548 -7.98 15.95 -4.97
N VAL A 549 -7.15 15.97 -3.93
CA VAL A 549 -6.51 14.83 -3.31
C VAL A 549 -7.31 14.40 -2.09
N THR A 550 -7.79 13.16 -2.08
CA THR A 550 -8.52 12.58 -0.95
C THR A 550 -7.74 11.42 -0.38
N PRO A 551 -7.11 11.58 0.80
CA PRO A 551 -6.43 10.48 1.48
C PRO A 551 -7.42 9.45 2.01
N SER A 552 -6.96 8.20 2.14
CA SER A 552 -7.68 7.10 2.77
C SER A 552 -6.76 6.35 3.74
N GLY A 553 -7.32 5.73 4.77
CA GLY A 553 -6.55 5.08 5.82
C GLY A 553 -5.65 6.08 6.56
N VAL A 554 -4.43 5.66 6.84
CA VAL A 554 -3.42 6.48 7.55
C VAL A 554 -2.54 7.33 6.61
N PHE A 555 -2.92 7.47 5.35
CA PHE A 555 -2.16 8.27 4.38
C PHE A 555 -2.15 9.76 4.77
N ASN A 556 -0.97 10.31 4.96
CA ASN A 556 -0.77 11.74 5.26
C ASN A 556 0.52 12.31 4.62
N ASP A 557 1.10 11.60 3.66
CA ASP A 557 2.29 12.07 2.93
C ASP A 557 1.92 13.10 1.87
N ASN A 558 2.83 14.04 1.64
CA ASN A 558 2.76 14.90 0.48
C ASN A 558 2.98 14.08 -0.80
N LEU A 559 2.05 14.18 -1.72
CA LEU A 559 2.20 13.66 -3.07
C LEU A 559 2.57 14.78 -4.05
N SER A 560 3.35 14.46 -5.06
CA SER A 560 3.65 15.36 -6.18
C SER A 560 2.60 15.19 -7.29
N LEU A 561 2.14 16.32 -7.86
CA LEU A 561 1.21 16.35 -8.99
C LEU A 561 1.95 16.64 -10.28
N ASN A 562 1.60 15.92 -11.34
CA ASN A 562 2.10 16.13 -12.70
C ASN A 562 0.97 16.07 -13.72
N VAL A 563 1.14 16.75 -14.85
CA VAL A 563 0.22 16.69 -16.00
C VAL A 563 0.99 16.27 -17.26
N SER A 564 0.41 15.40 -18.04
CA SER A 564 0.91 14.96 -19.35
C SER A 564 -0.21 14.99 -20.40
N GLY A 565 0.15 14.84 -21.69
CA GLY A 565 -0.84 14.87 -22.78
C GLY A 565 -1.22 16.28 -23.24
N LEU A 566 -0.50 17.32 -22.81
CA LEU A 566 -0.72 18.68 -23.28
C LEU A 566 -0.42 18.80 -24.78
N PRO A 567 -1.27 19.54 -25.56
CA PRO A 567 -0.97 19.80 -26.96
C PRO A 567 0.26 20.70 -27.12
N ALA A 568 0.90 20.64 -28.27
CA ALA A 568 2.10 21.45 -28.56
C ALA A 568 1.84 22.96 -28.32
N GLY A 569 2.76 23.62 -27.61
CA GLY A 569 2.62 25.03 -27.25
C GLY A 569 1.71 25.32 -26.05
N ALA A 570 1.17 24.28 -25.39
CA ALA A 570 0.49 24.44 -24.12
C ALA A 570 1.44 24.06 -22.94
N GLN A 571 1.25 24.74 -21.81
CA GLN A 571 1.96 24.45 -20.55
C GLN A 571 0.98 24.27 -19.41
N GLY A 572 1.31 23.40 -18.46
CA GLY A 572 0.52 23.13 -17.26
C GLY A 572 1.35 23.20 -15.99
N THR A 573 0.82 23.91 -14.97
CA THR A 573 1.48 24.03 -13.66
C THR A 573 0.48 23.87 -12.53
N PHE A 574 0.89 23.19 -11.45
CA PHE A 574 0.07 23.03 -10.24
C PHE A 574 0.41 24.06 -9.18
N SER A 575 -0.60 24.52 -8.46
CA SER A 575 -0.46 25.36 -7.29
C SER A 575 -1.43 24.89 -6.17
N PRO A 576 -0.93 24.27 -5.06
CA PRO A 576 0.44 23.82 -4.84
C PRO A 576 0.83 22.66 -5.75
N ALA A 577 2.12 22.48 -6.02
CA ALA A 577 2.65 21.35 -6.80
C ALA A 577 2.72 20.05 -6.01
N SER A 578 2.64 20.12 -4.67
CA SER A 578 2.67 19.00 -3.74
C SER A 578 1.77 19.28 -2.56
N LEU A 579 0.96 18.28 -2.14
CA LEU A 579 0.07 18.36 -0.97
C LEU A 579 -0.28 16.95 -0.47
N ALA A 580 -0.63 16.84 0.82
CA ALA A 580 -1.09 15.58 1.41
C ALA A 580 -2.60 15.35 1.24
N SER A 581 -3.38 16.44 1.21
CA SER A 581 -4.84 16.38 1.06
C SER A 581 -5.38 17.73 0.60
N GLY A 582 -6.62 17.75 0.11
CA GLY A 582 -7.30 18.98 -0.31
C GLY A 582 -7.09 19.30 -1.78
N ASN A 583 -7.09 20.60 -2.14
CA ASN A 583 -7.17 21.05 -3.52
C ASN A 583 -5.87 21.66 -4.01
N ALA A 584 -5.53 21.35 -5.27
CA ALA A 584 -4.53 22.02 -6.05
C ALA A 584 -5.17 22.58 -7.35
N THR A 585 -4.75 23.75 -7.78
CA THR A 585 -5.17 24.33 -9.05
C THR A 585 -4.18 23.94 -10.15
N LEU A 586 -4.66 23.27 -11.20
CA LEU A 586 -3.91 23.08 -12.43
C LEU A 586 -4.18 24.28 -13.34
N ASN A 587 -3.17 25.11 -13.56
CA ASN A 587 -3.20 26.23 -14.48
C ASN A 587 -2.68 25.75 -15.84
N ILE A 588 -3.47 25.95 -16.91
CA ILE A 588 -3.07 25.62 -18.27
C ILE A 588 -3.07 26.92 -19.08
N SER A 589 -1.95 27.20 -19.74
CA SER A 589 -1.81 28.27 -20.73
C SER A 589 -1.61 27.66 -22.11
N THR A 590 -2.21 28.28 -23.14
CA THR A 590 -2.02 27.90 -24.55
C THR A 590 -1.34 29.03 -25.30
N SER A 591 -0.55 28.70 -26.31
CA SER A 591 -0.01 29.68 -27.25
C SER A 591 -0.99 29.94 -28.40
N THR A 592 -0.79 31.02 -29.13
CA THR A 592 -1.58 31.31 -30.34
C THR A 592 -1.44 30.27 -31.44
N THR A 593 -0.39 29.46 -31.39
CA THR A 593 -0.08 28.37 -32.32
C THR A 593 -0.46 27.01 -31.79
N THR A 594 -1.08 26.93 -30.61
CA THR A 594 -1.53 25.63 -30.06
C THR A 594 -2.55 25.00 -30.99
N PRO A 595 -2.38 23.76 -31.45
CA PRO A 595 -3.28 23.08 -32.39
C PRO A 595 -4.72 23.05 -31.90
N VAL A 596 -5.64 23.31 -32.80
CA VAL A 596 -7.08 23.22 -32.58
C VAL A 596 -7.49 21.77 -32.46
N GLY A 597 -8.35 21.45 -31.49
CA GLY A 597 -8.84 20.08 -31.29
C GLY A 597 -9.01 19.73 -29.83
N SER A 598 -9.33 18.47 -29.58
CA SER A 598 -9.51 17.91 -28.25
C SER A 598 -8.26 17.09 -27.86
N SER A 599 -7.73 17.32 -26.66
CA SER A 599 -6.61 16.59 -26.09
C SER A 599 -7.02 15.97 -24.75
N THR A 600 -6.69 14.71 -24.55
CA THR A 600 -6.82 14.05 -23.24
C THR A 600 -5.56 14.33 -22.43
N LEU A 601 -5.73 15.01 -21.32
CA LEU A 601 -4.69 15.25 -20.33
C LEU A 601 -4.72 14.13 -19.28
N THR A 602 -3.56 13.70 -18.79
CA THR A 602 -3.45 12.77 -17.68
C THR A 602 -2.84 13.47 -16.50
N ILE A 603 -3.60 13.60 -15.41
CA ILE A 603 -3.12 14.08 -14.12
C ILE A 603 -2.60 12.88 -13.34
N THR A 604 -1.37 12.94 -12.87
CA THR A 604 -0.74 11.89 -12.06
C THR A 604 -0.32 12.46 -10.72
N GLY A 605 -0.75 11.78 -9.63
CA GLY A 605 -0.25 11.99 -8.28
C GLY A 605 0.71 10.86 -7.91
N THR A 606 1.84 11.18 -7.28
CA THR A 606 2.86 10.21 -6.86
C THR A 606 3.32 10.50 -5.45
N SER A 607 3.31 9.45 -4.58
CA SER A 607 3.87 9.47 -3.24
C SER A 607 4.57 8.13 -2.98
N GLY A 608 5.89 8.13 -2.91
CA GLY A 608 6.68 6.89 -2.86
C GLY A 608 6.34 5.96 -4.03
N ASN A 609 5.91 4.74 -3.72
CA ASN A 609 5.48 3.75 -4.73
C ASN A 609 4.02 3.89 -5.15
N LEU A 610 3.22 4.69 -4.42
CA LEU A 610 1.82 4.94 -4.77
C LEU A 610 1.73 5.89 -5.96
N LYS A 611 0.94 5.52 -6.96
CA LYS A 611 0.73 6.31 -8.15
C LYS A 611 -0.69 6.14 -8.66
N HIS A 612 -1.44 7.25 -8.69
CA HIS A 612 -2.78 7.29 -9.25
C HIS A 612 -2.86 8.31 -10.38
N ALA A 613 -3.71 8.04 -11.37
CA ALA A 613 -3.87 8.91 -12.51
C ALA A 613 -5.36 9.05 -12.89
N ILE A 614 -5.74 10.25 -13.34
CA ILE A 614 -7.08 10.55 -13.82
C ILE A 614 -7.01 11.30 -15.15
N PRO A 615 -7.96 11.06 -16.08
CA PRO A 615 -8.03 11.79 -17.33
C PRO A 615 -8.81 13.11 -17.17
N LEU A 616 -8.43 14.13 -17.97
CA LEU A 616 -9.15 15.36 -18.19
C LEU A 616 -9.20 15.69 -19.69
N THR A 617 -10.14 16.51 -20.12
CA THR A 617 -10.25 16.95 -21.51
C THR A 617 -9.97 18.46 -21.64
N LEU A 618 -9.04 18.82 -22.53
CA LEU A 618 -8.82 20.18 -22.97
C LEU A 618 -9.24 20.32 -24.44
N VAL A 619 -10.17 21.21 -24.72
CA VAL A 619 -10.59 21.55 -26.08
C VAL A 619 -10.02 22.92 -26.45
N VAL A 620 -9.25 22.99 -27.51
CA VAL A 620 -8.69 24.24 -28.05
C VAL A 620 -9.47 24.63 -29.30
N ASN A 621 -10.11 25.75 -29.24
CA ASN A 621 -10.81 26.33 -30.38
C ASN A 621 -9.89 27.28 -31.16
N ALA A 622 -10.16 27.43 -32.46
CA ALA A 622 -9.50 28.45 -33.29
C ALA A 622 -9.81 29.84 -32.79
N ARG A 623 -8.86 30.74 -32.97
CA ARG A 623 -9.11 32.15 -32.76
C ARG A 623 -10.12 32.65 -33.80
N PRO A 624 -11.05 33.52 -33.42
CA PRO A 624 -11.96 34.11 -34.38
C PRO A 624 -11.19 34.94 -35.43
N VAL A 625 -11.60 34.83 -36.68
CA VAL A 625 -11.08 35.64 -37.78
C VAL A 625 -11.92 36.93 -37.83
N THR A 626 -11.28 38.08 -37.66
CA THR A 626 -11.94 39.38 -37.79
C THR A 626 -11.57 40.02 -39.11
N SER A 627 -12.59 40.45 -39.92
CA SER A 627 -12.41 41.12 -41.20
C SER A 627 -12.51 42.65 -41.02
N TYR A 628 -11.64 43.34 -41.74
CA TYR A 628 -11.63 44.80 -41.82
C TYR A 628 -11.63 45.18 -43.27
N GLU A 629 -12.75 45.79 -43.75
CA GLU A 629 -12.93 46.27 -45.13
C GLU A 629 -12.02 47.45 -45.39
N ALA A 630 -11.39 47.50 -46.57
CA ALA A 630 -10.45 48.55 -46.93
C ALA A 630 -11.16 49.92 -47.11
N GLU A 631 -12.37 49.88 -47.65
CA GLU A 631 -13.19 51.06 -47.92
C GLU A 631 -13.98 51.56 -46.69
N ALA A 632 -13.90 50.96 -45.53
CA ALA A 632 -14.63 51.36 -44.35
C ALA A 632 -14.42 52.86 -44.04
N ALA A 633 -15.49 53.56 -43.71
CA ALA A 633 -15.47 55.01 -43.47
C ALA A 633 -14.53 55.50 -42.36
N GLY A 634 -14.16 54.60 -41.45
CA GLY A 634 -13.20 54.83 -40.36
C GLY A 634 -11.73 54.83 -40.82
N ASN A 635 -11.42 54.41 -42.04
CA ASN A 635 -10.07 54.29 -42.57
C ASN A 635 -9.55 55.62 -43.11
N THR A 636 -8.25 55.78 -43.22
CA THR A 636 -7.58 56.94 -43.72
C THR A 636 -7.21 56.76 -45.21
N PHE A 637 -7.83 57.50 -46.09
CA PHE A 637 -7.50 57.58 -47.52
C PHE A 637 -6.67 58.84 -47.76
N SER A 638 -5.41 58.69 -48.19
CA SER A 638 -4.50 59.79 -48.35
C SER A 638 -4.16 60.00 -49.81
N GLY A 639 -4.09 61.26 -50.21
CA GLY A 639 -3.79 61.69 -51.59
C GLY A 639 -4.89 61.32 -52.56
N SER A 640 -4.58 60.60 -53.63
CA SER A 640 -5.53 60.11 -54.63
C SER A 640 -6.22 58.82 -54.30
N THR A 641 -5.85 58.17 -53.12
CA THR A 641 -6.42 56.91 -52.70
C THR A 641 -7.92 57.02 -52.43
N ALA A 642 -8.75 56.21 -53.05
CA ALA A 642 -10.19 56.29 -52.96
C ALA A 642 -10.90 54.94 -53.16
N PRO A 643 -12.08 54.76 -52.58
CA PRO A 643 -12.91 53.59 -52.89
C PRO A 643 -13.36 53.52 -54.35
N GLY A 644 -13.61 52.35 -54.87
CA GLY A 644 -14.10 52.11 -56.21
C GLY A 644 -14.77 50.74 -56.33
N ALA A 645 -15.67 50.61 -57.29
CA ALA A 645 -16.45 49.39 -57.50
C ALA A 645 -15.56 48.19 -57.86
N CYS A 646 -15.93 46.99 -57.32
CA CYS A 646 -15.29 45.76 -57.59
C CYS A 646 -16.32 44.65 -57.41
N SER A 647 -16.79 44.03 -58.47
CA SER A 647 -17.92 43.09 -58.44
C SER A 647 -17.61 41.78 -57.74
N GLY A 648 -16.33 41.37 -57.64
CA GLY A 648 -15.90 40.16 -56.97
C GLY A 648 -15.26 40.40 -55.60
N CYS A 649 -15.26 41.65 -55.07
CA CYS A 649 -14.73 42.02 -53.79
C CYS A 649 -15.78 41.88 -52.65
N SER A 650 -15.35 41.84 -51.43
CA SER A 650 -16.21 41.97 -50.23
C SER A 650 -16.94 43.32 -50.30
N GLY A 651 -18.25 43.32 -49.97
CA GLY A 651 -19.08 44.53 -50.07
C GLY A 651 -19.20 45.13 -51.43
N GLY A 652 -18.66 44.56 -52.53
CA GLY A 652 -18.70 45.04 -53.88
C GLY A 652 -17.77 46.23 -54.15
N THR A 653 -16.84 46.55 -53.27
CA THR A 653 -15.98 47.74 -53.28
C THR A 653 -14.51 47.33 -52.91
N LYS A 654 -13.57 48.12 -53.40
CA LYS A 654 -12.14 48.02 -53.07
C LYS A 654 -11.57 49.42 -52.95
N VAL A 655 -10.37 49.56 -52.36
CA VAL A 655 -9.61 50.81 -52.34
C VAL A 655 -8.55 50.82 -53.45
N ARG A 656 -8.50 51.78 -54.27
CA ARG A 656 -7.62 51.93 -55.43
C ARG A 656 -6.75 53.19 -55.34
N PHE A 657 -5.80 53.28 -56.27
CA PHE A 657 -4.83 54.42 -56.42
C PHE A 657 -3.90 54.49 -55.20
N ILE A 658 -3.64 53.40 -54.51
CA ILE A 658 -2.66 53.32 -53.43
C ILE A 658 -1.25 53.34 -54.03
N GLY A 659 -0.35 54.18 -53.52
CA GLY A 659 1.02 54.28 -53.99
C GLY A 659 1.27 55.28 -55.09
N ASN A 660 2.35 55.06 -55.86
CA ASN A 660 2.89 55.96 -56.91
C ASN A 660 3.58 57.23 -56.36
N ASN A 661 3.46 57.52 -55.09
CA ASN A 661 4.18 58.55 -54.35
C ASN A 661 3.91 58.38 -52.84
N ALA A 662 4.67 59.09 -52.00
CA ALA A 662 4.59 58.96 -50.55
C ALA A 662 3.30 59.43 -49.88
N THR A 663 2.48 60.26 -50.65
CA THR A 663 1.24 60.81 -50.13
C THR A 663 0.01 59.92 -50.41
N ASN A 664 0.12 58.93 -51.31
CA ASN A 664 -0.96 58.04 -51.67
C ASN A 664 -0.89 56.78 -50.90
N PHE A 665 -1.59 56.68 -49.77
CA PHE A 665 -1.61 55.50 -48.93
C PHE A 665 -3.00 55.24 -48.35
N LEU A 666 -3.25 53.98 -47.96
CA LEU A 666 -4.39 53.56 -47.17
C LEU A 666 -3.91 53.20 -45.76
N THR A 667 -4.61 53.66 -44.73
CA THR A 667 -4.45 53.16 -43.39
C THR A 667 -5.79 52.58 -42.92
N ILE A 668 -5.81 51.27 -42.63
CA ILE A 668 -6.91 50.63 -41.95
C ILE A 668 -6.75 50.93 -40.46
N ASN A 669 -7.72 51.66 -39.93
CA ASN A 669 -7.75 52.08 -38.53
C ASN A 669 -8.55 51.10 -37.68
N ASN A 670 -8.41 51.20 -36.36
CA ASN A 670 -9.19 50.41 -35.36
C ASN A 670 -9.10 48.88 -35.54
N VAL A 671 -7.95 48.40 -35.99
CA VAL A 671 -7.69 46.95 -35.98
C VAL A 671 -7.58 46.51 -34.50
N ASN A 672 -8.71 46.05 -33.95
CA ASN A 672 -8.83 45.80 -32.52
C ASN A 672 -8.55 44.35 -32.17
N VAL A 673 -7.69 44.13 -31.17
CA VAL A 673 -7.42 42.86 -30.58
C VAL A 673 -7.51 42.94 -29.05
N SER A 674 -8.03 41.92 -28.42
CA SER A 674 -8.25 41.87 -26.95
C SER A 674 -6.96 41.75 -26.14
N ALA A 675 -5.87 41.23 -26.72
CA ALA A 675 -4.58 41.02 -26.05
C ALA A 675 -3.43 41.37 -27.01
N ALA A 676 -2.33 41.87 -26.47
CA ALA A 676 -1.09 42.00 -27.21
C ALA A 676 -0.50 40.64 -27.58
N GLY A 677 0.07 40.53 -28.79
CA GLY A 677 0.65 39.27 -29.24
C GLY A 677 0.92 39.21 -30.73
N SER A 678 1.31 38.03 -31.20
CA SER A 678 1.48 37.73 -32.63
C SER A 678 0.16 37.29 -33.24
N TYR A 679 -0.17 37.89 -34.37
CA TYR A 679 -1.39 37.67 -35.13
C TYR A 679 -1.08 37.40 -36.60
N VAL A 680 -1.87 36.56 -37.25
CA VAL A 680 -1.78 36.38 -38.70
C VAL A 680 -2.65 37.42 -39.39
N LEU A 681 -1.99 38.35 -40.11
CA LEU A 681 -2.63 39.28 -41.01
C LEU A 681 -2.71 38.64 -42.40
N THR A 682 -3.92 38.51 -42.96
CA THR A 682 -4.14 38.09 -44.35
C THR A 682 -4.67 39.26 -45.14
N ILE A 683 -4.05 39.52 -46.30
CA ILE A 683 -4.32 40.68 -47.18
C ILE A 683 -4.98 40.18 -48.45
N TYR A 684 -6.19 40.67 -48.70
CA TYR A 684 -6.98 40.38 -49.90
C TYR A 684 -6.83 41.55 -50.87
N TYR A 685 -5.97 41.40 -51.88
CA TYR A 685 -5.59 42.39 -52.83
C TYR A 685 -6.21 42.15 -54.22
N VAL A 686 -6.36 43.20 -55.02
CA VAL A 686 -6.90 43.16 -56.39
C VAL A 686 -5.87 43.74 -57.34
N VAL A 687 -5.44 42.97 -58.34
CA VAL A 687 -4.42 43.39 -59.31
C VAL A 687 -4.54 42.66 -60.63
N SER A 688 -4.27 43.33 -61.75
CA SER A 688 -3.98 42.70 -63.03
C SER A 688 -2.53 42.97 -63.41
N GLY A 689 -1.74 41.87 -63.58
CA GLY A 689 -0.28 41.92 -63.69
C GLY A 689 0.40 41.78 -62.32
N THR A 690 1.65 42.25 -62.20
CA THR A 690 2.46 42.13 -60.97
C THR A 690 2.67 43.51 -60.35
N ARG A 691 2.41 43.68 -59.05
CA ARG A 691 2.68 44.94 -58.31
C ARG A 691 3.30 44.62 -56.93
N SER A 692 4.12 45.57 -56.47
CA SER A 692 4.72 45.53 -55.13
C SER A 692 4.09 46.57 -54.22
N PHE A 693 4.08 46.28 -52.91
CA PHE A 693 3.62 47.22 -51.89
C PHE A 693 4.30 46.89 -50.57
N SER A 694 4.19 47.76 -49.60
CA SER A 694 4.60 47.52 -48.23
C SER A 694 3.45 47.75 -47.29
N ILE A 695 3.44 47.03 -46.16
CA ILE A 695 2.59 47.36 -45.01
C ILE A 695 3.45 47.85 -43.85
N SER A 696 2.86 48.69 -43.01
CA SER A 696 3.44 49.10 -41.71
C SER A 696 2.36 49.01 -40.65
N VAL A 697 2.67 48.37 -39.56
CA VAL A 697 1.79 48.19 -38.38
C VAL A 697 2.19 49.23 -37.33
N ASN A 698 1.23 50.04 -36.87
CA ASN A 698 1.43 51.08 -35.84
C ASN A 698 2.62 52.03 -36.13
N GLY A 699 2.90 52.30 -37.43
CA GLY A 699 4.05 53.12 -37.83
C GLY A 699 5.42 52.43 -37.72
N GLY A 700 5.47 51.13 -37.49
CA GLY A 700 6.68 50.36 -37.41
C GLY A 700 7.35 50.09 -38.77
N THR A 701 8.35 49.18 -38.77
CA THR A 701 9.14 48.80 -39.96
C THR A 701 8.23 48.30 -41.11
N ALA A 702 8.52 48.75 -42.33
CA ALA A 702 7.81 48.34 -43.52
C ALA A 702 8.07 46.87 -43.87
N ILE A 703 7.03 46.09 -44.14
CA ILE A 703 7.07 44.71 -44.61
C ILE A 703 6.71 44.69 -46.09
N PRO A 704 7.64 44.35 -47.01
CA PRO A 704 7.40 44.38 -48.45
C PRO A 704 6.67 43.13 -48.95
N PHE A 705 5.86 43.30 -49.97
CA PHE A 705 5.16 42.23 -50.73
C PHE A 705 5.27 42.50 -52.23
N THR A 706 5.32 41.42 -53.01
CA THR A 706 5.11 41.45 -54.45
C THR A 706 4.05 40.42 -54.79
N VAL A 707 3.01 40.82 -55.44
CA VAL A 707 1.82 40.02 -55.73
C VAL A 707 1.44 40.10 -57.18
N SER A 708 0.82 39.05 -57.67
CA SER A 708 0.32 39.00 -59.07
C SER A 708 -1.14 38.59 -59.13
N GLY A 709 -1.85 39.01 -60.19
CA GLY A 709 -3.20 38.61 -60.40
C GLY A 709 -3.60 38.87 -61.87
N THR A 710 -4.83 38.51 -62.21
CA THR A 710 -5.31 38.46 -63.60
C THR A 710 -6.43 39.45 -63.88
N THR A 711 -6.99 40.05 -62.83
CA THR A 711 -8.19 40.95 -62.98
C THR A 711 -8.22 42.06 -61.94
N TRP A 712 -8.83 43.17 -62.31
CA TRP A 712 -9.15 44.30 -61.43
C TRP A 712 -10.50 44.15 -60.70
N ASN A 713 -11.27 43.05 -60.96
CA ASN A 713 -12.65 42.95 -60.50
C ASN A 713 -12.87 41.84 -59.46
N ALA A 714 -11.80 41.20 -59.00
CA ALA A 714 -11.85 40.19 -57.93
C ALA A 714 -10.47 40.06 -57.23
N PRO A 715 -10.43 39.76 -55.97
CA PRO A 715 -9.18 39.51 -55.28
C PRO A 715 -8.40 38.34 -55.88
N GLY A 716 -7.06 38.44 -55.89
CA GLY A 716 -6.14 37.33 -56.14
C GLY A 716 -6.00 36.40 -54.96
N THR A 717 -5.06 35.47 -55.09
CA THR A 717 -4.70 34.62 -53.93
C THR A 717 -4.15 35.45 -52.79
N PRO A 718 -4.81 35.49 -51.60
CA PRO A 718 -4.40 36.36 -50.52
C PRO A 718 -3.00 36.03 -50.02
N VAL A 719 -2.31 36.99 -49.46
CA VAL A 719 -1.00 36.81 -48.80
C VAL A 719 -1.12 37.02 -47.31
N SER A 720 -0.38 36.24 -46.54
CA SER A 720 -0.42 36.29 -45.08
C SER A 720 0.97 36.54 -44.48
N VAL A 721 0.99 37.25 -43.37
CA VAL A 721 2.19 37.51 -42.59
C VAL A 721 1.88 37.57 -41.09
N THR A 722 2.79 37.10 -40.25
CA THR A 722 2.67 37.27 -38.81
C THR A 722 3.15 38.65 -38.39
N ILE A 723 2.30 39.39 -37.68
CA ILE A 723 2.54 40.73 -37.20
C ILE A 723 2.32 40.86 -35.70
N PRO A 724 3.07 41.71 -35.00
CA PRO A 724 2.77 42.03 -33.59
C PRO A 724 1.64 43.08 -33.55
N LEU A 725 0.64 42.86 -32.71
CA LEU A 725 -0.40 43.82 -32.38
C LEU A 725 -0.43 44.10 -30.88
N ASN A 726 -0.69 45.37 -30.52
CA ASN A 726 -0.94 45.77 -29.13
C ASN A 726 -2.39 45.48 -28.73
N ALA A 727 -2.66 45.28 -27.46
CA ALA A 727 -4.03 45.19 -26.97
C ALA A 727 -4.79 46.49 -27.28
N GLY A 728 -6.04 46.37 -27.71
CA GLY A 728 -6.83 47.50 -28.17
C GLY A 728 -6.64 47.79 -29.68
N ASN A 729 -6.76 49.04 -30.05
CA ASN A 729 -6.77 49.50 -31.46
C ASN A 729 -5.35 49.62 -32.02
N ASN A 730 -5.16 49.06 -33.19
CA ASN A 730 -3.93 49.16 -33.99
C ASN A 730 -4.25 49.75 -35.37
N THR A 731 -3.19 50.11 -36.11
CA THR A 731 -3.31 50.61 -37.50
C THR A 731 -2.47 49.73 -38.44
N VAL A 732 -2.99 49.47 -39.63
CA VAL A 732 -2.26 48.81 -40.73
C VAL A 732 -2.25 49.73 -41.93
N LYS A 733 -1.06 50.28 -42.22
CA LYS A 733 -0.86 51.21 -43.40
C LYS A 733 -0.36 50.40 -44.58
N MET A 734 -0.98 50.55 -45.75
CA MET A 734 -0.56 50.04 -47.05
C MET A 734 -0.09 51.16 -47.96
N PHE A 735 1.10 51.01 -48.57
CA PHE A 735 1.75 52.03 -49.38
C PHE A 735 2.75 51.48 -50.37
N ASN A 736 3.12 52.33 -51.40
CA ASN A 736 4.28 52.16 -52.25
C ASN A 736 4.69 53.57 -52.72
N ASN A 737 5.91 53.99 -52.31
CA ASN A 737 6.35 55.40 -52.57
C ASN A 737 6.81 55.68 -54.01
N SER A 738 6.99 54.67 -54.86
CA SER A 738 7.57 54.76 -56.18
C SER A 738 6.69 54.27 -57.33
N ALA A 739 5.74 53.41 -57.04
CA ALA A 739 4.84 52.80 -58.01
C ALA A 739 3.43 52.60 -57.44
N PHE A 740 2.44 52.36 -58.29
CA PHE A 740 1.12 51.92 -57.77
C PHE A 740 1.17 50.55 -57.12
N ALA A 741 0.66 50.50 -55.91
CA ALA A 741 0.34 49.27 -55.22
C ALA A 741 -0.84 48.52 -55.89
N PRO A 742 -1.08 47.22 -55.58
CA PRO A 742 -2.38 46.61 -55.88
C PRO A 742 -3.49 47.35 -55.14
N ASP A 743 -4.71 47.27 -55.64
CA ASP A 743 -5.89 47.76 -54.91
C ASP A 743 -6.14 46.79 -53.75
N LEU A 744 -6.76 47.24 -52.67
CA LEU A 744 -7.06 46.46 -51.48
C LEU A 744 -8.58 46.24 -51.33
N ASP A 745 -9.00 45.00 -51.16
CA ASP A 745 -10.35 44.60 -50.80
C ASP A 745 -10.54 44.66 -49.25
N ARG A 746 -9.85 43.89 -48.55
CA ARG A 746 -9.91 43.80 -47.07
C ARG A 746 -8.65 43.16 -46.47
N ILE A 747 -8.56 43.26 -45.17
CA ILE A 747 -7.62 42.44 -44.40
C ILE A 747 -8.38 41.60 -43.38
N THR A 748 -7.81 40.45 -43.00
CA THR A 748 -8.31 39.67 -41.84
C THR A 748 -7.21 39.47 -40.82
N ILE A 749 -7.60 39.43 -39.55
CA ILE A 749 -6.73 39.17 -38.38
C ILE A 749 -7.19 37.90 -37.67
N GLN A 750 -6.27 36.98 -37.43
CA GLN A 750 -6.52 35.76 -36.70
C GLN A 750 -5.50 35.57 -35.58
#